data_a6ee56d230265f79c41ed7aec4806dd7
#
_entry.id   a6ee56d230265f79c41ed7aec4806dd7
#
_cell.length_a   1.000
_cell.length_b   1.000
_cell.length_c   1.000
_cell.angle_alpha   90.00
_cell.angle_beta   90.00
_cell.angle_gamma   90.00
#
_symmetry.space_group_name_H-M   'P 1'
#
loop_
_entity.id
_entity.type
_entity.pdbx_description
1 polymer ?
#
loop_
_entity_poly.entity_id
_entity_poly.type
_entity_poly.pdbx_seq_one_letter_code
_entity_poly.pdbx_strand_id
1 'polypeptide(L)'
;MEPNIFDKVQEVDLKKTMENSYIDYAMSVIVSRAIPDVRDGLKPVQRRVLYALQSLGVTPDKKTKKCATIVGETMGKYHPHGDSSIYGSLVYMGQPWSMRYVLIDKQGNFGSEDGDSPAAMRYTEAKMSKMAAEMLSGINKNTVDFMPNFSNEYDEPTVLPARFPNLLVNGATGIAVGMSTNIPPHNLREVIAGVDKIIENRIAGRKTEIDELLPIVKGPDFPTGATILGKRDVEEAYRSGRGKVKMRAVCEIETMPNGKHRIIVKELPYLVYRSRVIEKIADLVKDKKIDGITYIHDAAGKNSNAKINIELRKDANPQVILNQLYKHTQLQETFGVIMLCIVNGEPKILNLLQILEEFLGHQVNVVRRRTEYDLQKCEDRAHILEGLLKALDHIDEIVAMIRAAKNVDEAKQNLISRFGFSDVQAQAIVDMRLRALTGLERERLENEYNDLLAKISYYKEIIGNENKLLSVIQEELDTIAEKYGDDRKTEFTFDKDFQAEDFISDDDVVITSTSLGYIKRMSPEHFHQQNRGGKGIKGMQTIENDYIEDLFMTTNHHYVMFFTNQGRIFRIKGYEIPEASRTARGTALVNLLSLQENEKVTATLCLRDTNEEKYLILTTKKGVIKKTELSQFANVRKNGMIAITLNEGDQLIEAKLLSEDEEIFLVTKKGMAIEFNEKDVRATGRSSMGVRGIRLNAGDEVIGMQKASQGEHFLLVSEKGYGKLTDKSCFKAQARGGKGIRCYKITEKTGDIVGFKLCDKDRELLLITTEGIMIRINLDKVSVLGRNTSGVKLMDIDKDTNTVIASVAKVRETENEEESEEVEGSEKAELIETEEIQETGESTEENS
;
A
#
# COMPACT_ATOMS: atom_id res chain seq x y z
N MET A 1 -42.47 45.14 54.78
CA MET A 1 -41.16 44.49 54.45
C MET A 1 -41.31 43.89 53.07
N GLU A 2 -40.71 44.51 52.08
CA GLU A 2 -40.67 43.89 50.74
C GLU A 2 -39.78 42.65 50.82
N PRO A 3 -40.10 41.51 50.24
CA PRO A 3 -39.28 40.32 50.26
C PRO A 3 -38.02 40.60 49.44
N ASN A 4 -36.86 40.44 50.06
CA ASN A 4 -35.55 40.59 49.45
C ASN A 4 -35.45 39.64 48.26
N ILE A 5 -35.19 40.15 47.09
CA ILE A 5 -35.07 39.37 45.81
C ILE A 5 -33.99 38.32 45.92
N PHE A 6 -33.11 38.37 46.93
CA PHE A 6 -31.98 37.41 47.12
C PHE A 6 -32.34 36.17 47.94
N ASP A 7 -33.55 36.00 48.48
CA ASP A 7 -33.91 34.90 49.38
C ASP A 7 -34.73 33.75 48.71
N LYS A 8 -34.77 33.66 47.38
CA LYS A 8 -35.30 32.48 46.72
C LYS A 8 -34.23 31.45 46.54
N VAL A 9 -33.98 30.64 47.54
CA VAL A 9 -33.20 29.39 47.37
C VAL A 9 -34.07 28.43 46.53
N GLN A 10 -33.66 28.16 45.32
CA GLN A 10 -34.20 27.09 44.51
C GLN A 10 -33.41 25.82 44.74
N GLU A 11 -34.04 24.77 45.24
CA GLU A 11 -33.43 23.44 45.23
C GLU A 11 -33.35 22.93 43.80
N VAL A 12 -32.13 22.69 43.34
CA VAL A 12 -31.82 22.18 42.01
C VAL A 12 -31.14 20.82 42.17
N ASP A 13 -31.68 19.81 41.52
CA ASP A 13 -31.04 18.50 41.40
C ASP A 13 -29.74 18.64 40.58
N LEU A 14 -28.61 18.57 41.28
CA LEU A 14 -27.27 18.71 40.67
C LEU A 14 -27.07 17.72 39.52
N LYS A 15 -27.50 16.46 39.71
CA LYS A 15 -27.35 15.41 38.68
C LYS A 15 -28.09 15.77 37.40
N LYS A 16 -29.36 16.12 37.52
CA LYS A 16 -30.23 16.49 36.38
C LYS A 16 -29.74 17.76 35.67
N THR A 17 -29.27 18.75 36.44
CA THR A 17 -28.69 19.98 35.87
C THR A 17 -27.43 19.70 35.10
N MET A 18 -26.51 18.86 35.64
CA MET A 18 -25.30 18.47 34.95
C MET A 18 -25.61 17.65 33.71
N GLU A 19 -26.52 16.68 33.77
CA GLU A 19 -26.95 15.90 32.61
C GLU A 19 -27.47 16.78 31.49
N ASN A 20 -28.38 17.70 31.78
CA ASN A 20 -28.95 18.63 30.81
C ASN A 20 -27.89 19.56 30.22
N SER A 21 -27.03 20.18 31.04
CA SER A 21 -25.97 21.07 30.61
C SER A 21 -24.92 20.34 29.75
N TYR A 22 -24.62 19.06 30.06
CA TYR A 22 -23.73 18.24 29.24
C TYR A 22 -24.35 17.90 27.89
N ILE A 23 -25.66 17.59 27.87
CA ILE A 23 -26.37 17.33 26.59
C ILE A 23 -26.40 18.59 25.72
N ASP A 24 -26.73 19.75 26.31
CA ASP A 24 -26.74 21.02 25.58
C ASP A 24 -25.35 21.38 25.02
N TYR A 25 -24.30 21.19 25.82
CA TYR A 25 -22.92 21.36 25.37
C TYR A 25 -22.56 20.38 24.26
N ALA A 26 -22.88 19.08 24.40
CA ALA A 26 -22.61 18.05 23.41
C ALA A 26 -23.32 18.37 22.09
N MET A 27 -24.60 18.74 22.13
CA MET A 27 -25.38 19.14 20.95
C MET A 27 -24.78 20.35 20.26
N SER A 28 -24.37 21.37 21.02
CA SER A 28 -23.70 22.57 20.48
C SER A 28 -22.39 22.21 19.76
N VAL A 29 -21.56 21.35 20.38
CA VAL A 29 -20.28 20.90 19.77
C VAL A 29 -20.51 20.06 18.50
N ILE A 30 -21.54 19.20 18.49
CA ILE A 30 -21.87 18.34 17.37
C ILE A 30 -22.40 19.18 16.19
N VAL A 31 -23.48 19.96 16.42
CA VAL A 31 -24.22 20.63 15.33
C VAL A 31 -23.53 21.94 14.91
N SER A 32 -23.00 22.69 15.89
CA SER A 32 -22.55 24.08 15.64
C SER A 32 -21.04 24.28 15.65
N ARG A 33 -20.21 23.21 15.71
CA ARG A 33 -18.75 23.37 15.79
C ARG A 33 -17.94 22.37 14.96
N ALA A 34 -18.07 21.04 15.24
CA ALA A 34 -17.08 20.07 14.80
C ALA A 34 -17.45 19.30 13.53
N ILE A 35 -18.74 19.06 13.30
CA ILE A 35 -19.25 18.23 12.21
C ILE A 35 -19.68 19.13 11.03
N PRO A 36 -19.32 18.81 9.76
CA PRO A 36 -19.72 19.58 8.59
C PRO A 36 -21.17 19.31 8.21
N ASP A 37 -21.84 20.30 7.59
CA ASP A 37 -23.13 20.10 6.93
C ASP A 37 -22.95 19.34 5.61
N VAL A 38 -23.84 18.40 5.30
CA VAL A 38 -23.74 17.57 4.10
C VAL A 38 -23.83 18.38 2.81
N ARG A 39 -24.61 19.47 2.81
CA ARG A 39 -24.95 20.29 1.64
C ARG A 39 -23.78 21.10 1.12
N ASP A 40 -23.01 21.78 2.00
CA ASP A 40 -21.86 22.61 1.63
C ASP A 40 -20.52 22.08 2.09
N GLY A 41 -20.50 21.01 2.90
CA GLY A 41 -19.27 20.38 3.39
C GLY A 41 -18.43 21.24 4.34
N LEU A 42 -19.01 22.29 4.92
CA LEU A 42 -18.31 23.26 5.75
C LEU A 42 -18.73 23.15 7.22
N LYS A 43 -17.75 23.37 8.08
CA LYS A 43 -18.01 23.67 9.49
C LYS A 43 -18.49 25.11 9.63
N PRO A 44 -19.26 25.46 10.68
CA PRO A 44 -19.76 26.83 10.87
C PRO A 44 -18.68 27.91 10.79
N VAL A 45 -17.51 27.70 11.42
CA VAL A 45 -16.40 28.67 11.36
C VAL A 45 -15.89 28.90 9.93
N GLN A 46 -15.79 27.83 9.12
CA GLN A 46 -15.33 27.92 7.73
C GLN A 46 -16.34 28.71 6.86
N ARG A 47 -17.62 28.39 7.02
CA ARG A 47 -18.74 29.07 6.34
C ARG A 47 -18.74 30.56 6.67
N ARG A 48 -18.60 30.93 7.93
CA ARG A 48 -18.54 32.30 8.42
C ARG A 48 -17.34 33.06 7.90
N VAL A 49 -16.15 32.42 7.81
CA VAL A 49 -14.95 33.03 7.22
C VAL A 49 -15.16 33.33 5.73
N LEU A 50 -15.74 32.41 4.96
CA LEU A 50 -16.02 32.63 3.53
C LEU A 50 -17.08 33.72 3.33
N TYR A 51 -18.11 33.74 4.16
CA TYR A 51 -19.12 34.80 4.11
C TYR A 51 -18.57 36.17 4.52
N ALA A 52 -17.69 36.24 5.52
CA ALA A 52 -17.00 37.49 5.90
C ALA A 52 -16.11 38.01 4.77
N LEU A 53 -15.43 37.16 4.01
CA LEU A 53 -14.69 37.57 2.81
C LEU A 53 -15.61 38.15 1.74
N GLN A 54 -16.80 37.58 1.56
CA GLN A 54 -17.82 38.10 0.64
C GLN A 54 -18.31 39.50 1.09
N SER A 55 -18.64 39.65 2.38
CA SER A 55 -19.06 40.95 2.96
C SER A 55 -18.00 42.03 2.82
N LEU A 56 -16.72 41.71 2.99
CA LEU A 56 -15.58 42.59 2.82
C LEU A 56 -15.26 42.85 1.34
N GLY A 57 -15.89 42.19 0.39
CA GLY A 57 -15.62 42.31 -1.06
C GLY A 57 -14.22 41.81 -1.44
N VAL A 58 -13.66 40.85 -0.70
CA VAL A 58 -12.32 40.25 -0.94
C VAL A 58 -12.44 39.06 -1.89
N THR A 59 -12.87 39.33 -3.10
CA THR A 59 -13.09 38.37 -4.19
C THR A 59 -11.77 38.02 -4.91
N PRO A 60 -11.75 36.93 -5.74
CA PRO A 60 -10.54 36.48 -6.41
C PRO A 60 -9.85 37.54 -7.31
N ASP A 61 -10.63 38.43 -7.88
CA ASP A 61 -10.18 39.54 -8.75
C ASP A 61 -9.60 40.75 -7.99
N LYS A 62 -9.82 40.81 -6.67
CA LYS A 62 -9.35 41.87 -5.79
C LYS A 62 -7.98 41.58 -5.18
N LYS A 63 -7.37 42.60 -4.60
CA LYS A 63 -6.13 42.50 -3.83
C LYS A 63 -6.40 41.74 -2.53
N THR A 64 -5.37 41.04 -2.05
CA THR A 64 -5.37 40.41 -0.71
C THR A 64 -5.57 41.44 0.40
N LYS A 65 -6.17 41.03 1.50
CA LYS A 65 -6.22 41.78 2.75
C LYS A 65 -5.49 41.02 3.87
N LYS A 66 -5.03 41.77 4.87
CA LYS A 66 -4.41 41.17 6.08
C LYS A 66 -5.36 40.19 6.72
N CYS A 67 -4.85 39.01 7.09
CA CYS A 67 -5.67 37.98 7.76
C CYS A 67 -6.30 38.51 9.06
N ALA A 68 -5.62 39.39 9.78
CA ALA A 68 -6.16 40.08 10.96
C ALA A 68 -7.46 40.84 10.67
N THR A 69 -7.63 41.46 9.49
CA THR A 69 -8.87 42.11 9.09
C THR A 69 -10.00 41.12 8.86
N ILE A 70 -9.70 39.99 8.21
CA ILE A 70 -10.69 38.93 7.91
C ILE A 70 -11.14 38.24 9.21
N VAL A 71 -10.18 37.92 10.09
CA VAL A 71 -10.46 37.34 11.41
C VAL A 71 -11.27 38.28 12.27
N GLY A 72 -10.93 39.58 12.30
CA GLY A 72 -11.68 40.61 13.04
C GLY A 72 -13.12 40.77 12.57
N GLU A 73 -13.35 40.79 11.25
CA GLU A 73 -14.72 40.82 10.67
C GLU A 73 -15.51 39.59 11.03
N THR A 74 -14.89 38.40 10.91
CA THR A 74 -15.54 37.13 11.22
C THR A 74 -15.91 37.05 12.70
N MET A 75 -14.98 37.41 13.58
CA MET A 75 -15.17 37.40 15.04
C MET A 75 -16.23 38.40 15.49
N GLY A 76 -16.17 39.61 14.97
CA GLY A 76 -17.06 40.70 15.39
C GLY A 76 -18.50 40.53 14.96
N LYS A 77 -18.72 39.91 13.77
CA LYS A 77 -20.07 39.82 13.21
C LYS A 77 -20.70 38.43 13.26
N TYR A 78 -19.92 37.35 13.17
CA TYR A 78 -20.48 36.03 12.89
C TYR A 78 -20.04 34.94 13.89
N HIS A 79 -18.80 34.96 14.38
CA HIS A 79 -18.24 33.85 15.15
C HIS A 79 -17.66 34.27 16.51
N PRO A 80 -18.44 34.17 17.60
CA PRO A 80 -18.06 34.69 18.93
C PRO A 80 -17.09 33.76 19.67
N HIS A 81 -15.94 33.47 19.07
CA HIS A 81 -14.88 32.61 19.61
C HIS A 81 -13.49 33.22 19.40
N GLY A 82 -12.45 32.60 20.01
CA GLY A 82 -11.09 33.12 19.95
C GLY A 82 -10.53 33.27 18.52
N ASP A 83 -9.80 34.34 18.32
CA ASP A 83 -9.16 34.72 17.06
C ASP A 83 -8.21 33.64 16.49
N SER A 84 -7.49 32.93 17.37
CA SER A 84 -6.61 31.83 16.98
C SER A 84 -7.35 30.67 16.32
N SER A 85 -8.56 30.33 16.77
CA SER A 85 -9.41 29.28 16.17
C SER A 85 -9.88 29.69 14.75
N ILE A 86 -10.30 30.94 14.61
CA ILE A 86 -10.74 31.52 13.32
C ILE A 86 -9.56 31.58 12.34
N TYR A 87 -8.41 32.08 12.83
CA TYR A 87 -7.19 32.16 12.02
C TYR A 87 -6.68 30.77 11.59
N GLY A 88 -6.68 29.80 12.52
CA GLY A 88 -6.34 28.41 12.19
C GLY A 88 -7.22 27.79 11.10
N SER A 89 -8.53 28.08 11.13
CA SER A 89 -9.47 27.64 10.10
C SER A 89 -9.24 28.34 8.75
N LEU A 90 -8.94 29.64 8.76
CA LEU A 90 -8.58 30.40 7.55
C LEU A 90 -7.30 29.86 6.92
N VAL A 91 -6.27 29.58 7.76
CA VAL A 91 -4.99 29.01 7.32
C VAL A 91 -5.19 27.63 6.71
N TYR A 92 -5.93 26.76 7.38
CA TYR A 92 -6.22 25.40 6.90
C TYR A 92 -6.83 25.42 5.48
N MET A 93 -7.81 26.30 5.23
CA MET A 93 -8.45 26.43 3.92
C MET A 93 -7.51 26.95 2.81
N GLY A 94 -6.33 27.52 3.16
CA GLY A 94 -5.31 27.99 2.23
C GLY A 94 -4.10 27.05 2.08
N GLN A 95 -4.11 25.87 2.72
CA GLN A 95 -2.98 24.94 2.68
C GLN A 95 -3.18 23.86 1.59
N PRO A 96 -2.32 23.82 0.54
CA PRO A 96 -2.47 22.89 -0.58
C PRO A 96 -2.16 21.41 -0.22
N TRP A 97 -1.54 21.16 0.93
CA TRP A 97 -1.32 19.82 1.48
C TRP A 97 -2.43 19.34 2.41
N SER A 98 -3.33 20.25 2.84
CA SER A 98 -4.48 19.95 3.70
C SER A 98 -5.80 19.88 2.91
N MET A 99 -5.94 20.74 1.89
CA MET A 99 -7.13 20.84 1.04
C MET A 99 -6.80 20.34 -0.38
N ARG A 100 -7.63 19.47 -0.94
CA ARG A 100 -7.44 19.01 -2.33
C ARG A 100 -7.65 20.15 -3.34
N TYR A 101 -8.63 21.01 -3.07
CA TYR A 101 -8.90 22.26 -3.79
C TYR A 101 -9.02 23.40 -2.78
N VAL A 102 -8.00 24.25 -2.74
CA VAL A 102 -7.94 25.34 -1.74
C VAL A 102 -9.07 26.35 -1.91
N LEU A 103 -9.63 26.81 -0.81
CA LEU A 103 -10.69 27.82 -0.78
C LEU A 103 -10.15 29.23 -0.52
N ILE A 104 -8.91 29.35 -0.07
CA ILE A 104 -8.24 30.64 0.25
C ILE A 104 -6.95 30.76 -0.54
N ASP A 105 -6.83 31.85 -1.31
CA ASP A 105 -5.57 32.27 -1.91
C ASP A 105 -4.75 33.03 -0.87
N LYS A 106 -3.54 32.54 -0.60
CA LYS A 106 -2.68 33.02 0.48
C LYS A 106 -1.49 33.83 -0.01
N GLN A 107 -1.05 34.78 0.80
CA GLN A 107 0.23 35.45 0.66
C GLN A 107 0.95 35.52 2.02
N GLY A 108 2.20 35.07 2.05
CA GLY A 108 3.01 34.93 3.25
C GLY A 108 3.06 33.48 3.75
N ASN A 109 3.59 33.31 4.96
CA ASN A 109 3.80 31.98 5.55
C ASN A 109 2.52 31.46 6.22
N PHE A 110 1.91 30.43 5.63
CA PHE A 110 0.74 29.68 6.14
C PHE A 110 1.13 28.33 6.76
N GLY A 111 2.39 28.17 7.20
CA GLY A 111 2.96 26.91 7.67
C GLY A 111 3.56 26.10 6.54
N SER A 112 4.03 24.91 6.86
CA SER A 112 4.57 23.93 5.92
C SER A 112 3.91 22.57 6.08
N GLU A 113 4.15 21.66 5.13
CA GLU A 113 3.75 20.26 5.24
C GLU A 113 4.54 19.48 6.31
N ASP A 114 5.54 20.11 6.93
CA ASP A 114 6.33 19.54 8.05
C ASP A 114 5.73 19.83 9.42
N GLY A 115 4.62 20.58 9.46
CA GLY A 115 3.93 20.95 10.68
C GLY A 115 4.41 22.28 11.29
N ASP A 116 5.17 23.08 10.54
CA ASP A 116 5.53 24.43 10.98
C ASP A 116 4.28 25.30 11.14
N SER A 117 4.28 26.10 12.20
CA SER A 117 3.21 27.04 12.48
C SER A 117 3.17 28.17 11.47
N PRO A 118 1.96 28.68 11.12
CA PRO A 118 1.84 29.87 10.28
C PRO A 118 2.38 31.09 11.00
N ALA A 119 2.82 32.09 10.24
CA ALA A 119 3.18 33.39 10.80
C ALA A 119 1.93 34.07 11.42
N ALA A 120 2.14 34.99 12.37
CA ALA A 120 1.03 35.71 12.98
C ALA A 120 0.18 36.45 11.96
N MET A 121 -1.16 36.51 12.18
CA MET A 121 -2.16 37.02 11.23
C MET A 121 -1.96 38.47 10.76
N ARG A 122 -1.13 39.26 11.50
CA ARG A 122 -0.76 40.62 11.10
C ARG A 122 0.25 40.67 9.93
N TYR A 123 0.98 39.55 9.68
CA TYR A 123 1.98 39.46 8.59
C TYR A 123 1.40 38.78 7.35
N THR A 124 0.46 37.88 7.51
CA THR A 124 -0.14 37.11 6.42
C THR A 124 -1.32 37.84 5.77
N GLU A 125 -1.56 37.55 4.50
CA GLU A 125 -2.67 38.10 3.72
C GLU A 125 -3.43 36.97 3.03
N ALA A 126 -4.72 37.21 2.79
CA ALA A 126 -5.60 36.22 2.15
C ALA A 126 -6.67 36.89 1.30
N LYS A 127 -7.22 36.13 0.35
CA LYS A 127 -8.42 36.44 -0.41
C LYS A 127 -9.14 35.15 -0.74
N MET A 128 -10.39 35.23 -1.22
CA MET A 128 -11.08 34.07 -1.77
C MET A 128 -10.33 33.46 -2.96
N SER A 129 -10.27 32.15 -3.06
CA SER A 129 -9.91 31.47 -4.29
C SER A 129 -11.07 31.49 -5.28
N LYS A 130 -10.80 31.14 -6.54
CA LYS A 130 -11.86 30.98 -7.54
C LYS A 130 -12.86 29.87 -7.15
N MET A 131 -12.39 28.78 -6.52
CA MET A 131 -13.25 27.71 -6.00
C MET A 131 -14.18 28.21 -4.88
N ALA A 132 -13.68 29.04 -3.96
CA ALA A 132 -14.52 29.65 -2.93
C ALA A 132 -15.59 30.58 -3.50
N ALA A 133 -15.30 31.27 -4.61
CA ALA A 133 -16.29 32.10 -5.31
C ALA A 133 -17.43 31.26 -5.89
N GLU A 134 -17.16 30.04 -6.36
CA GLU A 134 -18.21 29.09 -6.78
C GLU A 134 -19.08 28.61 -5.59
N MET A 135 -18.50 28.48 -4.39
CA MET A 135 -19.27 28.15 -3.16
C MET A 135 -20.29 29.22 -2.80
N LEU A 136 -20.00 30.49 -3.09
CA LEU A 136 -20.82 31.65 -2.73
C LEU A 136 -21.67 32.17 -3.90
N SER A 137 -21.53 31.58 -5.09
CA SER A 137 -22.20 32.03 -6.30
C SER A 137 -23.72 32.04 -6.14
N GLY A 138 -24.33 33.19 -6.38
CA GLY A 138 -25.76 33.35 -6.28
C GLY A 138 -26.34 33.55 -4.86
N ILE A 139 -25.51 33.71 -3.83
CA ILE A 139 -25.97 33.89 -2.44
C ILE A 139 -26.92 35.10 -2.26
N ASN A 140 -26.75 36.14 -3.10
CA ASN A 140 -27.60 37.34 -3.09
C ASN A 140 -28.91 37.16 -3.85
N LYS A 141 -29.20 35.97 -4.36
CA LYS A 141 -30.43 35.66 -5.14
C LYS A 141 -31.42 34.80 -4.35
N ASN A 142 -31.48 34.92 -3.03
CA ASN A 142 -32.35 34.17 -2.16
C ASN A 142 -32.20 32.63 -2.30
N THR A 143 -31.02 32.15 -2.62
CA THR A 143 -30.75 30.72 -2.91
C THR A 143 -30.71 29.85 -1.65
N VAL A 144 -30.39 30.45 -0.51
CA VAL A 144 -30.26 29.79 0.80
C VAL A 144 -30.96 30.62 1.88
N ASP A 145 -31.26 29.99 3.00
CA ASP A 145 -31.88 30.65 4.15
C ASP A 145 -30.83 31.37 4.99
N PHE A 146 -31.21 32.48 5.57
CA PHE A 146 -30.42 33.27 6.48
C PHE A 146 -31.01 33.17 7.89
N MET A 147 -30.17 33.31 8.89
CA MET A 147 -30.56 33.36 10.31
C MET A 147 -29.83 34.54 10.97
N PRO A 148 -30.43 35.12 12.03
CA PRO A 148 -29.74 36.13 12.81
C PRO A 148 -28.46 35.61 13.42
N ASN A 149 -27.44 36.46 13.49
CA ASN A 149 -26.17 36.16 14.16
C ASN A 149 -26.35 36.13 15.69
N PHE A 150 -25.28 35.89 16.43
CA PHE A 150 -25.28 35.82 17.91
C PHE A 150 -25.74 37.13 18.61
N SER A 151 -25.62 38.30 17.97
CA SER A 151 -26.07 39.60 18.51
C SER A 151 -27.43 40.05 17.96
N ASN A 152 -28.03 39.34 17.03
CA ASN A 152 -29.22 39.72 16.29
C ASN A 152 -29.12 41.03 15.48
N GLU A 153 -27.88 41.46 15.15
CA GLU A 153 -27.62 42.70 14.38
C GLU A 153 -27.38 42.41 12.90
N TYR A 154 -26.89 41.22 12.58
CA TYR A 154 -26.56 40.82 11.21
C TYR A 154 -27.14 39.46 10.92
N ASP A 155 -27.44 39.20 9.65
CA ASP A 155 -27.85 37.89 9.17
C ASP A 155 -26.64 37.10 8.64
N GLU A 156 -26.62 35.82 8.93
CA GLU A 156 -25.64 34.87 8.39
C GLU A 156 -26.32 33.72 7.64
N PRO A 157 -25.71 33.17 6.58
CA PRO A 157 -26.31 32.06 5.84
C PRO A 157 -26.24 30.77 6.66
N THR A 158 -27.34 30.01 6.68
CA THR A 158 -27.40 28.69 7.32
C THR A 158 -26.51 27.67 6.61
N VAL A 159 -26.38 27.80 5.29
CA VAL A 159 -25.58 26.98 4.38
C VAL A 159 -25.18 27.82 3.17
N LEU A 160 -24.09 27.47 2.47
CA LEU A 160 -23.73 28.13 1.23
C LEU A 160 -24.39 27.46 0.02
N PRO A 161 -24.57 28.18 -1.12
CA PRO A 161 -25.09 27.60 -2.36
C PRO A 161 -24.26 26.42 -2.88
N ALA A 162 -22.94 26.43 -2.70
CA ALA A 162 -22.01 25.31 -2.91
C ALA A 162 -22.19 24.59 -4.27
N ARG A 163 -21.85 25.26 -5.37
CA ARG A 163 -22.06 24.73 -6.73
C ARG A 163 -21.28 23.44 -7.07
N PHE A 164 -20.46 22.91 -6.18
CA PHE A 164 -19.77 21.63 -6.31
C PHE A 164 -19.80 20.86 -4.98
N PRO A 165 -19.69 19.53 -4.99
CA PRO A 165 -19.83 18.68 -3.79
C PRO A 165 -18.60 18.76 -2.87
N ASN A 166 -18.43 19.92 -2.22
CA ASN A 166 -17.24 20.26 -1.42
C ASN A 166 -16.95 19.26 -0.30
N LEU A 167 -17.97 18.64 0.32
CA LEU A 167 -17.80 17.66 1.38
C LEU A 167 -16.91 16.47 0.93
N LEU A 168 -17.13 15.94 -0.25
CA LEU A 168 -16.35 14.84 -0.80
C LEU A 168 -15.05 15.36 -1.46
N VAL A 169 -15.12 16.47 -2.17
CA VAL A 169 -13.98 17.01 -2.91
C VAL A 169 -12.83 17.40 -1.99
N ASN A 170 -13.10 18.10 -0.90
CA ASN A 170 -12.09 18.52 0.07
C ASN A 170 -12.01 17.66 1.33
N GLY A 171 -13.01 16.80 1.55
CA GLY A 171 -13.11 16.04 2.77
C GLY A 171 -13.38 16.90 4.01
N ALA A 172 -13.46 16.25 5.16
CA ALA A 172 -13.60 16.94 6.44
C ALA A 172 -13.11 16.05 7.60
N THR A 173 -12.44 16.65 8.57
CA THR A 173 -12.04 15.97 9.81
C THR A 173 -12.58 16.75 11.00
N GLY A 174 -13.11 16.08 12.03
CA GLY A 174 -13.63 16.75 13.21
C GLY A 174 -13.87 15.80 14.37
N ILE A 175 -13.61 16.27 15.58
CA ILE A 175 -13.83 15.53 16.83
C ILE A 175 -14.91 16.27 17.63
N ALA A 176 -16.04 15.63 17.85
CA ALA A 176 -17.13 16.12 18.68
C ALA A 176 -17.24 15.29 19.97
N VAL A 177 -18.26 15.56 20.77
CA VAL A 177 -18.56 14.79 21.98
C VAL A 177 -19.19 13.46 21.59
N GLY A 178 -18.53 12.35 21.91
CA GLY A 178 -19.02 11.00 21.65
C GLY A 178 -18.97 10.53 20.19
N MET A 179 -18.57 11.38 19.25
CA MET A 179 -18.47 11.03 17.82
C MET A 179 -17.38 11.84 17.10
N SER A 180 -16.92 11.31 15.98
CA SER A 180 -15.96 11.98 15.11
C SER A 180 -16.31 11.79 13.65
N THR A 181 -15.91 12.75 12.82
CA THR A 181 -15.97 12.66 11.36
C THR A 181 -14.56 12.62 10.79
N ASN A 182 -14.36 11.83 9.74
CA ASN A 182 -13.11 11.78 9.00
C ASN A 182 -13.40 11.35 7.56
N ILE A 183 -13.76 12.33 6.74
CA ILE A 183 -14.15 12.15 5.33
C ILE A 183 -12.93 12.46 4.47
N PRO A 184 -12.44 11.51 3.66
CA PRO A 184 -11.28 11.75 2.80
C PRO A 184 -11.62 12.67 1.63
N PRO A 185 -10.64 13.43 1.10
CA PRO A 185 -10.81 14.21 -0.13
C PRO A 185 -10.85 13.32 -1.37
N HIS A 186 -11.47 13.84 -2.46
CA HIS A 186 -11.66 13.13 -3.73
C HIS A 186 -11.35 14.01 -4.92
N ASN A 187 -11.15 13.39 -6.08
CA ASN A 187 -10.98 14.09 -7.35
C ASN A 187 -12.30 14.75 -7.79
N LEU A 188 -12.25 16.03 -8.19
CA LEU A 188 -13.43 16.81 -8.57
C LEU A 188 -14.18 16.20 -9.76
N ARG A 189 -13.46 15.78 -10.80
CA ARG A 189 -14.06 15.17 -12.00
C ARG A 189 -14.78 13.87 -11.68
N GLU A 190 -14.19 13.01 -10.85
CA GLU A 190 -14.81 11.73 -10.45
C GLU A 190 -16.07 11.94 -9.63
N VAL A 191 -16.07 12.91 -8.71
CA VAL A 191 -17.25 13.18 -7.86
C VAL A 191 -18.36 13.80 -8.68
N ILE A 192 -18.07 14.76 -9.57
CA ILE A 192 -19.06 15.36 -10.46
C ILE A 192 -19.65 14.30 -11.39
N ALA A 193 -18.83 13.47 -12.04
CA ALA A 193 -19.31 12.36 -12.86
C ALA A 193 -20.21 11.38 -12.08
N GLY A 194 -19.96 11.21 -10.77
CA GLY A 194 -20.85 10.45 -9.88
C GLY A 194 -22.23 11.12 -9.70
N VAL A 195 -22.28 12.45 -9.57
CA VAL A 195 -23.52 13.21 -9.50
C VAL A 195 -24.27 13.14 -10.84
N ASP A 196 -23.55 13.30 -11.97
CA ASP A 196 -24.13 13.23 -13.31
C ASP A 196 -24.79 11.87 -13.56
N LYS A 197 -24.18 10.78 -13.10
CA LYS A 197 -24.76 9.45 -13.16
C LYS A 197 -26.09 9.35 -12.40
N ILE A 198 -26.18 10.00 -11.23
CA ILE A 198 -27.44 10.07 -10.47
C ILE A 198 -28.49 10.88 -11.24
N ILE A 199 -28.11 12.01 -11.83
CA ILE A 199 -28.96 12.86 -12.65
C ILE A 199 -29.51 12.08 -13.87
N GLU A 200 -28.64 11.41 -14.63
CA GLU A 200 -29.01 10.59 -15.78
C GLU A 200 -30.06 9.52 -15.42
N ASN A 201 -29.81 8.79 -14.32
CA ASN A 201 -30.72 7.76 -13.85
C ASN A 201 -32.07 8.36 -13.42
N ARG A 202 -32.06 9.52 -12.74
CA ARG A 202 -33.28 10.23 -12.29
C ARG A 202 -34.11 10.75 -13.46
N ILE A 203 -33.47 11.32 -14.49
CA ILE A 203 -34.13 11.72 -15.77
C ILE A 203 -34.73 10.50 -16.45
N ALA A 204 -34.05 9.36 -16.44
CA ALA A 204 -34.54 8.09 -16.99
C ALA A 204 -35.59 7.39 -16.11
N GLY A 205 -35.97 7.94 -14.98
CA GLY A 205 -36.93 7.36 -14.03
C GLY A 205 -36.42 6.11 -13.30
N ARG A 206 -35.09 5.92 -13.22
CA ARG A 206 -34.42 4.78 -12.56
C ARG A 206 -33.80 5.22 -11.23
N LYS A 207 -33.81 4.31 -10.25
CA LYS A 207 -33.10 4.52 -9.00
C LYS A 207 -31.63 4.14 -9.19
N THR A 208 -30.71 4.97 -8.72
CA THR A 208 -29.28 4.70 -8.76
C THR A 208 -28.90 3.73 -7.64
N GLU A 209 -28.05 2.77 -7.97
CA GLU A 209 -27.45 1.87 -6.99
C GLU A 209 -25.97 2.25 -6.75
N ILE A 210 -25.47 1.97 -5.56
CA ILE A 210 -24.11 2.34 -5.18
C ILE A 210 -23.07 1.66 -6.08
N ASP A 211 -23.38 0.46 -6.58
CA ASP A 211 -22.50 -0.30 -7.49
C ASP A 211 -22.23 0.41 -8.82
N GLU A 212 -23.15 1.27 -9.26
CA GLU A 212 -22.95 2.10 -10.46
C GLU A 212 -21.96 3.25 -10.22
N LEU A 213 -21.80 3.70 -8.97
CA LEU A 213 -20.91 4.80 -8.61
C LEU A 213 -19.47 4.37 -8.31
N LEU A 214 -19.25 3.14 -7.83
CA LEU A 214 -17.93 2.63 -7.46
C LEU A 214 -16.90 2.61 -8.61
N PRO A 215 -17.26 2.35 -9.87
CA PRO A 215 -16.33 2.47 -11.00
C PRO A 215 -15.99 3.92 -11.35
N ILE A 216 -16.89 4.87 -11.07
CA ILE A 216 -16.78 6.30 -11.40
C ILE A 216 -15.94 7.00 -10.33
N VAL A 217 -16.37 6.93 -9.07
CA VAL A 217 -15.63 7.46 -7.92
C VAL A 217 -14.68 6.38 -7.40
N LYS A 218 -13.50 6.30 -7.98
CA LYS A 218 -12.54 5.21 -7.77
C LYS A 218 -12.07 5.08 -6.32
N GLY A 219 -11.99 6.21 -5.60
CA GLY A 219 -11.51 6.25 -4.23
C GLY A 219 -11.01 7.63 -3.80
N PRO A 220 -10.53 7.78 -2.57
CA PRO A 220 -9.91 9.01 -2.09
C PRO A 220 -8.80 9.51 -3.01
N ASP A 221 -8.65 10.83 -3.13
CA ASP A 221 -7.59 11.50 -3.88
C ASP A 221 -6.93 12.55 -2.99
N PHE A 222 -5.86 12.15 -2.33
CA PHE A 222 -5.20 12.98 -1.32
C PHE A 222 -4.34 14.07 -1.94
N PRO A 223 -4.30 15.28 -1.37
CA PRO A 223 -3.50 16.40 -1.90
C PRO A 223 -2.00 16.12 -1.91
N THR A 224 -1.51 15.23 -1.05
CA THR A 224 -0.10 14.84 -0.93
C THR A 224 0.30 13.68 -1.83
N GLY A 225 -0.63 13.14 -2.64
CA GLY A 225 -0.41 11.96 -3.47
C GLY A 225 -0.46 10.68 -2.67
N ALA A 226 0.63 9.93 -2.68
CA ALA A 226 0.76 8.59 -2.10
C ALA A 226 -0.06 7.51 -2.83
N THR A 227 0.06 6.27 -2.39
CA THR A 227 -0.60 5.13 -3.03
C THR A 227 -1.58 4.46 -2.05
N ILE A 228 -2.77 4.12 -2.52
CA ILE A 228 -3.76 3.34 -1.76
C ILE A 228 -3.53 1.86 -2.02
N LEU A 229 -3.48 1.06 -0.95
CA LEU A 229 -3.31 -0.38 -0.99
C LEU A 229 -4.68 -1.08 -0.99
N GLY A 230 -4.98 -1.77 -2.09
CA GLY A 230 -6.24 -2.49 -2.26
C GLY A 230 -7.44 -1.58 -2.54
N LYS A 231 -8.40 -2.09 -3.30
CA LYS A 231 -9.63 -1.37 -3.68
C LYS A 231 -10.83 -1.78 -2.82
N ARG A 232 -10.82 -3.02 -2.32
CA ARG A 232 -11.93 -3.61 -1.58
C ARG A 232 -12.28 -2.82 -0.31
N ASP A 233 -11.27 -2.40 0.46
CA ASP A 233 -11.48 -1.65 1.71
C ASP A 233 -12.10 -0.27 1.45
N VAL A 234 -11.78 0.36 0.31
CA VAL A 234 -12.37 1.62 -0.15
C VAL A 234 -13.85 1.41 -0.52
N GLU A 235 -14.15 0.36 -1.29
CA GLU A 235 -15.52 0.03 -1.69
C GLU A 235 -16.41 -0.27 -0.47
N GLU A 236 -15.89 -1.01 0.53
CA GLU A 236 -16.60 -1.28 1.77
C GLU A 236 -16.87 0.00 2.57
N ALA A 237 -15.87 0.92 2.64
CA ALA A 237 -16.05 2.22 3.27
C ALA A 237 -17.14 3.06 2.60
N TYR A 238 -17.22 3.03 1.25
CA TYR A 238 -18.26 3.75 0.51
C TYR A 238 -19.66 3.16 0.69
N ARG A 239 -19.77 1.83 0.85
CA ARG A 239 -21.06 1.17 1.09
C ARG A 239 -21.62 1.41 2.49
N SER A 240 -20.73 1.42 3.49
CA SER A 240 -21.14 1.49 4.90
C SER A 240 -21.01 2.88 5.53
N GLY A 241 -20.29 3.81 4.88
CA GLY A 241 -19.90 5.09 5.47
C GLY A 241 -18.77 4.98 6.51
N ARG A 242 -18.21 3.78 6.73
CA ARG A 242 -17.08 3.51 7.64
C ARG A 242 -16.11 2.52 7.02
N GLY A 243 -14.81 2.74 7.22
CA GLY A 243 -13.78 1.83 6.71
C GLY A 243 -12.37 2.25 7.08
N LYS A 244 -11.40 1.47 6.57
CA LYS A 244 -9.97 1.72 6.76
C LYS A 244 -9.29 1.72 5.41
N VAL A 245 -8.69 2.82 5.01
CA VAL A 245 -7.95 2.95 3.76
C VAL A 245 -6.47 2.96 4.09
N LYS A 246 -5.73 1.94 3.66
CA LYS A 246 -4.28 1.86 3.85
C LYS A 246 -3.60 2.73 2.80
N MET A 247 -2.74 3.65 3.23
CA MET A 247 -1.93 4.52 2.36
C MET A 247 -0.46 4.18 2.53
N ARG A 248 0.30 4.25 1.44
CA ARG A 248 1.74 4.01 1.42
C ARG A 248 2.45 5.14 0.69
N ALA A 249 3.60 5.56 1.23
CA ALA A 249 4.50 6.51 0.60
C ALA A 249 5.01 5.99 -0.76
N VAL A 250 5.20 6.88 -1.71
CA VAL A 250 5.87 6.56 -2.99
C VAL A 250 7.37 6.64 -2.77
N CYS A 251 8.03 5.49 -2.86
CA CYS A 251 9.48 5.36 -2.68
C CYS A 251 10.14 4.76 -3.91
N GLU A 252 11.32 5.25 -4.26
CA GLU A 252 12.17 4.70 -5.30
C GLU A 252 13.52 4.26 -4.70
N ILE A 253 14.08 3.19 -5.25
CA ILE A 253 15.40 2.71 -4.89
C ILE A 253 16.35 3.10 -6.03
N GLU A 254 17.38 3.85 -5.71
CA GLU A 254 18.41 4.29 -6.65
C GLU A 254 19.78 3.70 -6.27
N THR A 255 20.52 3.24 -7.26
CA THR A 255 21.92 2.82 -7.07
C THR A 255 22.83 4.01 -7.33
N MET A 256 23.63 4.39 -6.33
CA MET A 256 24.57 5.49 -6.41
C MET A 256 25.86 5.06 -7.14
N PRO A 257 26.63 6.01 -7.71
CA PRO A 257 27.89 5.70 -8.45
C PRO A 257 28.94 4.94 -7.62
N ASN A 258 28.86 5.02 -6.29
CA ASN A 258 29.77 4.32 -5.36
C ASN A 258 29.31 2.89 -5.03
N GLY A 259 28.30 2.36 -5.72
CA GLY A 259 27.73 1.03 -5.50
C GLY A 259 26.89 0.88 -4.23
N LYS A 260 26.56 1.99 -3.53
CA LYS A 260 25.59 2.00 -2.44
C LYS A 260 24.20 2.22 -2.98
N HIS A 261 23.20 1.81 -2.21
CA HIS A 261 21.79 2.08 -2.51
C HIS A 261 21.28 3.26 -1.69
N ARG A 262 20.29 3.96 -2.27
CA ARG A 262 19.57 5.05 -1.63
C ARG A 262 18.08 4.86 -1.85
N ILE A 263 17.29 4.97 -0.78
CA ILE A 263 15.83 5.02 -0.86
C ILE A 263 15.41 6.49 -0.91
N ILE A 264 14.69 6.86 -1.95
CA ILE A 264 14.15 8.21 -2.17
C ILE A 264 12.65 8.17 -1.91
N VAL A 265 12.19 8.87 -0.88
CA VAL A 265 10.77 9.06 -0.60
C VAL A 265 10.29 10.28 -1.38
N LYS A 266 9.42 10.08 -2.37
CA LYS A 266 8.85 11.16 -3.22
C LYS A 266 7.57 11.74 -2.63
N GLU A 267 6.69 10.88 -2.11
CA GLU A 267 5.39 11.28 -1.60
C GLU A 267 5.14 10.61 -0.24
N LEU A 268 4.48 11.34 0.65
CA LEU A 268 4.11 10.85 1.98
C LEU A 268 2.59 10.65 2.09
N PRO A 269 2.13 9.72 2.93
CA PRO A 269 0.71 9.58 3.23
C PRO A 269 0.10 10.88 3.77
N TYR A 270 -1.19 11.08 3.51
CA TYR A 270 -1.92 12.27 3.92
C TYR A 270 -1.91 12.44 5.46
N LEU A 271 -1.72 13.65 5.92
CA LEU A 271 -1.58 14.05 7.34
C LEU A 271 -0.33 13.52 8.06
N VAL A 272 0.65 13.01 7.32
CA VAL A 272 1.94 12.59 7.87
C VAL A 272 2.97 13.70 7.71
N TYR A 273 3.61 14.07 8.83
CA TYR A 273 4.67 15.08 8.85
C TYR A 273 6.04 14.45 8.58
N ARG A 274 6.78 15.02 7.64
CA ARG A 274 8.10 14.55 7.22
C ARG A 274 9.10 14.50 8.37
N SER A 275 9.15 15.54 9.19
CA SER A 275 10.03 15.63 10.36
C SER A 275 9.84 14.45 11.32
N ARG A 276 8.60 14.08 11.61
CA ARG A 276 8.27 12.93 12.49
C ARG A 276 8.69 11.59 11.89
N VAL A 277 8.60 11.44 10.58
CA VAL A 277 9.06 10.23 9.90
C VAL A 277 10.59 10.11 10.04
N ILE A 278 11.33 11.20 9.82
CA ILE A 278 12.80 11.23 9.96
C ILE A 278 13.21 10.90 11.40
N GLU A 279 12.61 11.53 12.40
CA GLU A 279 12.86 11.23 13.82
C GLU A 279 12.60 9.75 14.13
N LYS A 280 11.46 9.21 13.67
CA LYS A 280 11.10 7.82 13.91
C LYS A 280 12.08 6.84 13.28
N ILE A 281 12.56 7.12 12.07
CA ILE A 281 13.59 6.30 11.41
C ILE A 281 14.90 6.36 12.21
N ALA A 282 15.32 7.55 12.64
CA ALA A 282 16.53 7.71 13.44
C ALA A 282 16.46 6.94 14.77
N ASP A 283 15.31 6.95 15.45
CA ASP A 283 15.07 6.17 16.67
C ASP A 283 15.17 4.66 16.42
N LEU A 284 14.57 4.16 15.32
CA LEU A 284 14.62 2.74 14.96
C LEU A 284 16.05 2.26 14.67
N VAL A 285 16.87 3.11 14.04
CA VAL A 285 18.29 2.81 13.79
C VAL A 285 19.07 2.83 15.12
N LYS A 286 18.85 3.81 15.99
CA LYS A 286 19.47 3.92 17.30
C LYS A 286 19.12 2.71 18.20
N ASP A 287 17.88 2.27 18.16
CA ASP A 287 17.37 1.10 18.89
C ASP A 287 17.82 -0.24 18.26
N LYS A 288 18.57 -0.21 17.15
CA LYS A 288 18.99 -1.40 16.36
C LYS A 288 17.83 -2.28 15.89
N LYS A 289 16.65 -1.71 15.67
CA LYS A 289 15.50 -2.41 15.09
C LYS A 289 15.57 -2.48 13.58
N ILE A 290 16.24 -1.50 12.96
CA ILE A 290 16.57 -1.48 11.53
C ILE A 290 18.08 -1.27 11.43
N ASP A 291 18.78 -2.18 10.77
CA ASP A 291 20.21 -2.06 10.46
C ASP A 291 20.40 -1.76 8.98
N GLY A 292 21.56 -1.23 8.61
CA GLY A 292 21.93 -0.95 7.22
C GLY A 292 21.65 0.47 6.74
N ILE A 293 21.03 1.35 7.53
CA ILE A 293 20.89 2.78 7.22
C ILE A 293 22.12 3.54 7.71
N THR A 294 22.78 4.30 6.83
CA THR A 294 23.99 5.09 7.16
C THR A 294 23.70 6.55 7.36
N TYR A 295 22.77 7.13 6.60
CA TYR A 295 22.48 8.54 6.66
C TYR A 295 21.03 8.81 6.23
N ILE A 296 20.41 9.80 6.84
CA ILE A 296 19.06 10.28 6.48
C ILE A 296 19.16 11.77 6.22
N HIS A 297 18.76 12.18 5.03
CA HIS A 297 18.79 13.56 4.59
C HIS A 297 17.40 14.09 4.27
N ASP A 298 17.07 15.25 4.81
CA ASP A 298 15.92 16.02 4.39
C ASP A 298 16.22 16.66 3.03
N ALA A 299 15.55 16.17 1.98
CA ALA A 299 15.83 16.53 0.59
C ALA A 299 14.86 17.60 0.05
N ALA A 300 13.93 18.13 0.84
CA ALA A 300 12.94 19.07 0.37
C ALA A 300 13.58 20.43 0.01
N GLY A 301 13.77 20.64 -1.26
CA GLY A 301 14.20 21.92 -1.85
C GLY A 301 13.25 22.33 -2.97
N LYS A 302 13.28 23.63 -3.39
CA LYS A 302 12.43 24.16 -4.46
C LYS A 302 12.51 23.38 -5.79
N ASN A 303 13.58 22.62 -6.02
CA ASN A 303 13.86 21.89 -7.26
C ASN A 303 14.01 20.39 -7.05
N SER A 304 13.69 19.85 -5.87
CA SER A 304 13.82 18.43 -5.56
C SER A 304 12.45 17.74 -5.54
N ASN A 305 12.28 16.71 -6.36
CA ASN A 305 11.12 15.84 -6.30
C ASN A 305 11.19 14.84 -5.12
N ALA A 306 12.30 14.84 -4.38
CA ALA A 306 12.48 13.98 -3.21
C ALA A 306 12.12 14.72 -1.92
N LYS A 307 11.40 14.06 -1.00
CA LYS A 307 11.10 14.58 0.34
C LYS A 307 12.12 14.10 1.38
N ILE A 308 12.50 12.83 1.32
CA ILE A 308 13.49 12.21 2.24
C ILE A 308 14.42 11.33 1.41
N ASN A 309 15.72 11.44 1.65
CA ASN A 309 16.73 10.53 1.12
C ASN A 309 17.31 9.69 2.26
N ILE A 310 17.30 8.36 2.11
CA ILE A 310 17.83 7.41 3.08
C ILE A 310 18.94 6.63 2.41
N GLU A 311 20.19 6.88 2.82
CA GLU A 311 21.37 6.18 2.30
C GLU A 311 21.62 4.89 3.06
N LEU A 312 21.92 3.83 2.31
CA LEU A 312 22.12 2.49 2.86
C LEU A 312 23.59 2.10 2.85
N ARG A 313 23.95 1.13 3.67
CA ARG A 313 25.22 0.43 3.63
C ARG A 313 25.32 -0.39 2.33
N LYS A 314 26.52 -0.64 1.81
CA LYS A 314 26.73 -1.35 0.55
C LYS A 314 26.21 -2.80 0.58
N ASP A 315 26.28 -3.45 1.75
CA ASP A 315 25.86 -4.83 2.03
C ASP A 315 24.37 -4.96 2.41
N ALA A 316 23.65 -3.88 2.48
CA ALA A 316 22.25 -3.87 2.92
C ALA A 316 21.28 -4.06 1.75
N ASN A 317 20.32 -4.98 1.90
CA ASN A 317 19.26 -5.17 0.91
C ASN A 317 18.22 -4.02 1.00
N PRO A 318 18.11 -3.16 -0.02
CA PRO A 318 17.25 -1.99 0.04
C PRO A 318 15.75 -2.31 0.14
N GLN A 319 15.30 -3.43 -0.47
CA GLN A 319 13.90 -3.83 -0.44
C GLN A 319 13.49 -4.28 0.97
N VAL A 320 14.34 -5.01 1.66
CA VAL A 320 14.10 -5.47 3.03
C VAL A 320 13.99 -4.27 3.97
N ILE A 321 14.91 -3.30 3.85
CA ILE A 321 14.87 -2.08 4.67
C ILE A 321 13.61 -1.28 4.36
N LEU A 322 13.23 -1.12 3.10
CA LEU A 322 12.01 -0.41 2.71
C LEU A 322 10.77 -1.07 3.31
N ASN A 323 10.68 -2.40 3.29
CA ASN A 323 9.58 -3.14 3.89
C ASN A 323 9.54 -2.95 5.42
N GLN A 324 10.70 -2.97 6.09
CA GLN A 324 10.79 -2.67 7.52
C GLN A 324 10.36 -1.23 7.84
N LEU A 325 10.72 -0.27 7.00
CA LEU A 325 10.30 1.12 7.13
C LEU A 325 8.77 1.26 6.99
N TYR A 326 8.14 0.60 6.03
CA TYR A 326 6.67 0.57 5.90
C TYR A 326 5.99 -0.03 7.13
N LYS A 327 6.58 -1.06 7.75
CA LYS A 327 6.02 -1.72 8.93
C LYS A 327 6.15 -0.91 10.22
N HIS A 328 7.22 -0.17 10.38
CA HIS A 328 7.60 0.45 11.66
C HIS A 328 7.49 1.98 11.68
N THR A 329 7.21 2.62 10.55
CA THR A 329 7.09 4.08 10.42
C THR A 329 5.79 4.48 9.75
N GLN A 330 5.51 5.79 9.72
CA GLN A 330 4.35 6.37 9.04
C GLN A 330 4.52 6.47 7.51
N LEU A 331 5.53 5.83 6.92
CA LEU A 331 5.60 5.64 5.46
C LEU A 331 4.46 4.74 4.94
N GLN A 332 3.86 3.95 5.82
CA GLN A 332 2.56 3.32 5.58
C GLN A 332 1.64 3.65 6.76
N GLU A 333 0.48 4.21 6.47
CA GLU A 333 -0.48 4.66 7.48
C GLU A 333 -1.91 4.28 7.06
N THR A 334 -2.80 4.15 8.03
CA THR A 334 -4.20 3.80 7.79
C THR A 334 -5.10 4.99 8.05
N PHE A 335 -5.80 5.45 7.02
CA PHE A 335 -6.84 6.47 7.14
C PHE A 335 -8.16 5.82 7.54
N GLY A 336 -8.65 6.12 8.74
CA GLY A 336 -9.95 5.64 9.21
C GLY A 336 -11.07 6.48 8.63
N VAL A 337 -11.86 5.95 7.70
CA VAL A 337 -12.99 6.65 7.08
C VAL A 337 -14.19 6.62 8.01
N ILE A 338 -14.76 7.78 8.29
CA ILE A 338 -16.04 7.97 9.03
C ILE A 338 -16.79 9.11 8.35
N MET A 339 -17.80 8.76 7.54
CA MET A 339 -18.57 9.73 6.77
C MET A 339 -19.77 10.27 7.59
N LEU A 340 -19.43 10.86 8.75
CA LEU A 340 -20.41 11.51 9.64
C LEU A 340 -20.57 12.98 9.23
N CYS A 341 -21.80 13.41 8.99
CA CYS A 341 -22.16 14.80 8.63
C CYS A 341 -23.50 15.19 9.22
N ILE A 342 -23.82 16.46 9.20
CA ILE A 342 -25.13 16.99 9.63
C ILE A 342 -26.09 16.96 8.45
N VAL A 343 -27.24 16.32 8.65
CA VAL A 343 -28.37 16.25 7.71
C VAL A 343 -29.61 16.76 8.43
N ASN A 344 -30.16 17.87 7.99
CA ASN A 344 -31.33 18.52 8.59
C ASN A 344 -31.20 18.73 10.13
N GLY A 345 -30.03 19.14 10.58
CA GLY A 345 -29.73 19.40 12.00
C GLY A 345 -29.37 18.16 12.84
N GLU A 346 -29.35 16.96 12.26
CA GLU A 346 -29.01 15.70 12.94
C GLU A 346 -27.71 15.10 12.42
N PRO A 347 -26.84 14.57 13.30
CA PRO A 347 -25.64 13.87 12.86
C PRO A 347 -25.98 12.48 12.32
N LYS A 348 -25.59 12.19 11.08
CA LYS A 348 -25.84 10.90 10.40
C LYS A 348 -24.56 10.40 9.71
N ILE A 349 -24.33 9.08 9.76
CA ILE A 349 -23.32 8.43 8.94
C ILE A 349 -23.99 8.05 7.63
N LEU A 350 -23.47 8.61 6.54
CA LEU A 350 -24.00 8.39 5.20
C LEU A 350 -23.02 7.56 4.38
N ASN A 351 -23.53 6.81 3.42
CA ASN A 351 -22.74 6.17 2.37
C ASN A 351 -22.48 7.16 1.22
N LEU A 352 -21.65 6.77 0.24
CA LEU A 352 -21.28 7.62 -0.90
C LEU A 352 -22.53 8.11 -1.66
N LEU A 353 -23.44 7.21 -2.00
CA LEU A 353 -24.67 7.54 -2.74
C LEU A 353 -25.51 8.56 -1.99
N GLN A 354 -25.75 8.35 -0.70
CA GLN A 354 -26.56 9.25 0.13
C GLN A 354 -25.95 10.65 0.21
N ILE A 355 -24.61 10.79 0.32
CA ILE A 355 -23.98 12.12 0.32
C ILE A 355 -24.20 12.85 -1.01
N LEU A 356 -24.08 12.15 -2.13
CA LEU A 356 -24.30 12.73 -3.45
C LEU A 356 -25.79 13.08 -3.69
N GLU A 357 -26.71 12.27 -3.20
CA GLU A 357 -28.16 12.54 -3.27
C GLU A 357 -28.54 13.77 -2.44
N GLU A 358 -28.01 13.93 -1.22
CA GLU A 358 -28.23 15.13 -0.38
C GLU A 358 -27.67 16.39 -1.03
N PHE A 359 -26.47 16.30 -1.61
CA PHE A 359 -25.89 17.40 -2.39
C PHE A 359 -26.76 17.76 -3.61
N LEU A 360 -27.20 16.77 -4.40
CA LEU A 360 -28.07 17.01 -5.56
C LEU A 360 -29.41 17.62 -5.12
N GLY A 361 -30.00 17.14 -4.03
CA GLY A 361 -31.21 17.71 -3.45
C GLY A 361 -31.03 19.19 -3.06
N HIS A 362 -29.88 19.54 -2.49
CA HIS A 362 -29.51 20.93 -2.20
C HIS A 362 -29.38 21.75 -3.49
N GLN A 363 -28.70 21.24 -4.53
CA GLN A 363 -28.56 21.95 -5.80
C GLN A 363 -29.91 22.18 -6.51
N VAL A 364 -30.81 21.21 -6.47
CA VAL A 364 -32.17 21.37 -6.99
C VAL A 364 -32.89 22.57 -6.33
N ASN A 365 -32.78 22.71 -4.99
CA ASN A 365 -33.35 23.83 -4.26
C ASN A 365 -32.67 25.16 -4.60
N VAL A 366 -31.31 25.18 -4.65
CA VAL A 366 -30.54 26.39 -4.95
C VAL A 366 -30.85 26.90 -6.36
N VAL A 367 -30.85 26.03 -7.37
CA VAL A 367 -31.08 26.42 -8.77
C VAL A 367 -32.53 26.84 -8.97
N ARG A 368 -33.51 26.17 -8.34
CA ARG A 368 -34.92 26.56 -8.37
C ARG A 368 -35.13 27.95 -7.79
N ARG A 369 -34.67 28.22 -6.58
CA ARG A 369 -34.80 29.53 -5.90
C ARG A 369 -34.06 30.64 -6.65
N ARG A 370 -32.92 30.36 -7.21
CA ARG A 370 -32.16 31.28 -8.06
C ARG A 370 -32.96 31.63 -9.32
N THR A 371 -33.55 30.62 -9.97
CA THR A 371 -34.31 30.79 -11.20
C THR A 371 -35.60 31.56 -10.91
N GLU A 372 -36.28 31.30 -9.78
CA GLU A 372 -37.45 32.05 -9.32
C GLU A 372 -37.13 33.54 -9.09
N TYR A 373 -35.97 33.81 -8.43
CA TYR A 373 -35.52 35.17 -8.22
C TYR A 373 -35.21 35.90 -9.54
N ASP A 374 -34.48 35.23 -10.45
CA ASP A 374 -34.14 35.79 -11.77
C ASP A 374 -35.43 35.97 -12.64
N LEU A 375 -36.36 35.05 -12.57
CA LEU A 375 -37.67 35.16 -13.21
C LEU A 375 -38.42 36.38 -12.73
N GLN A 376 -38.56 36.55 -11.41
CA GLN A 376 -39.26 37.71 -10.85
C GLN A 376 -38.62 39.02 -11.26
N LYS A 377 -37.31 39.13 -11.25
CA LYS A 377 -36.59 40.32 -11.74
C LYS A 377 -36.81 40.59 -13.24
N CYS A 378 -36.87 39.56 -14.06
CA CYS A 378 -37.14 39.69 -15.49
C CYS A 378 -38.59 40.09 -15.72
N GLU A 379 -39.58 39.54 -14.96
CA GLU A 379 -40.98 39.90 -15.04
C GLU A 379 -41.20 41.33 -14.59
N ASP A 380 -40.59 41.77 -13.45
CA ASP A 380 -40.68 43.17 -12.99
C ASP A 380 -40.12 44.14 -14.02
N ARG A 381 -38.98 43.80 -14.64
CA ARG A 381 -38.35 44.66 -15.69
C ARG A 381 -39.19 44.66 -16.98
N ALA A 382 -39.68 43.52 -17.42
CA ALA A 382 -40.53 43.37 -18.59
C ALA A 382 -41.81 44.17 -18.42
N HIS A 383 -42.44 44.13 -17.23
CA HIS A 383 -43.64 44.93 -16.87
C HIS A 383 -43.40 46.45 -17.02
N ILE A 384 -42.24 46.92 -16.54
CA ILE A 384 -41.87 48.33 -16.72
C ILE A 384 -41.67 48.65 -18.21
N LEU A 385 -40.96 47.83 -18.97
CA LEU A 385 -40.71 48.06 -20.39
C LEU A 385 -42.03 48.05 -21.21
N GLU A 386 -42.94 47.14 -20.92
CA GLU A 386 -44.28 47.08 -21.52
C GLU A 386 -45.00 48.42 -21.34
N GLY A 387 -44.97 48.98 -20.13
CA GLY A 387 -45.54 50.30 -19.84
C GLY A 387 -44.86 51.43 -20.63
N LEU A 388 -43.52 51.39 -20.71
CA LEU A 388 -42.75 52.43 -21.47
C LEU A 388 -43.03 52.32 -22.96
N LEU A 389 -43.12 51.12 -23.55
CA LEU A 389 -43.40 50.95 -24.97
C LEU A 389 -44.83 51.45 -25.31
N LYS A 390 -45.81 51.07 -24.47
CA LYS A 390 -47.22 51.55 -24.58
C LYS A 390 -47.26 53.07 -24.43
N ALA A 391 -46.44 53.66 -23.57
CA ALA A 391 -46.34 55.10 -23.39
C ALA A 391 -45.77 55.81 -24.64
N LEU A 392 -44.77 55.20 -25.30
CA LEU A 392 -44.18 55.73 -26.54
C LEU A 392 -45.18 55.76 -27.69
N ASP A 393 -46.16 54.85 -27.77
CA ASP A 393 -47.23 54.82 -28.75
C ASP A 393 -48.19 55.99 -28.56
N HIS A 394 -48.33 56.54 -27.36
CA HIS A 394 -49.21 57.63 -26.99
C HIS A 394 -48.46 58.89 -26.46
N ILE A 395 -47.22 59.08 -26.90
CA ILE A 395 -46.30 60.00 -26.28
C ILE A 395 -46.79 61.45 -26.22
N ASP A 396 -47.40 61.95 -27.26
CA ASP A 396 -47.88 63.33 -27.35
C ASP A 396 -48.98 63.58 -26.30
N GLU A 397 -49.95 62.65 -26.11
CA GLU A 397 -51.00 62.70 -25.10
C GLU A 397 -50.44 62.65 -23.68
N ILE A 398 -49.49 61.78 -23.44
CA ILE A 398 -48.83 61.59 -22.16
C ILE A 398 -47.99 62.86 -21.78
N VAL A 399 -47.27 63.42 -22.69
CA VAL A 399 -46.47 64.63 -22.45
C VAL A 399 -47.43 65.82 -22.13
N ALA A 400 -48.53 65.96 -22.84
CA ALA A 400 -49.51 66.98 -22.57
C ALA A 400 -50.12 66.80 -21.16
N MET A 401 -50.49 65.56 -20.76
CA MET A 401 -51.03 65.25 -19.44
C MET A 401 -49.99 65.51 -18.31
N ILE A 402 -48.76 65.15 -18.48
CA ILE A 402 -47.70 65.38 -17.48
C ILE A 402 -47.48 66.90 -17.32
N ARG A 403 -47.48 67.67 -18.38
CA ARG A 403 -47.38 69.13 -18.34
C ARG A 403 -48.58 69.84 -17.68
N ALA A 404 -49.77 69.26 -17.79
CA ALA A 404 -51.00 69.81 -17.19
C ALA A 404 -51.10 69.45 -15.68
N ALA A 405 -50.41 68.46 -15.19
CA ALA A 405 -50.42 68.04 -13.80
C ALA A 405 -49.65 69.03 -12.91
N LYS A 406 -50.13 69.24 -11.67
CA LYS A 406 -49.53 70.15 -10.70
C LYS A 406 -48.35 69.57 -9.95
N ASN A 407 -48.33 68.28 -9.82
CA ASN A 407 -47.29 67.52 -9.15
C ASN A 407 -47.14 66.09 -9.75
N VAL A 408 -46.05 65.38 -9.33
CA VAL A 408 -45.75 64.01 -9.82
C VAL A 408 -46.88 63.03 -9.51
N ASP A 409 -47.48 63.09 -8.33
CA ASP A 409 -48.52 62.16 -7.89
C ASP A 409 -49.82 62.35 -8.71
N GLU A 410 -50.20 63.61 -9.04
CA GLU A 410 -51.33 63.88 -9.93
C GLU A 410 -51.04 63.39 -11.35
N ALA A 411 -49.81 63.59 -11.87
CA ALA A 411 -49.43 63.06 -13.16
C ALA A 411 -49.56 61.52 -13.20
N LYS A 412 -49.07 60.86 -12.18
CA LYS A 412 -49.17 59.35 -12.03
C LYS A 412 -50.63 58.89 -12.02
N GLN A 413 -51.47 59.53 -11.17
CA GLN A 413 -52.89 59.16 -11.10
C GLN A 413 -53.66 59.35 -12.43
N ASN A 414 -53.36 60.40 -13.15
CA ASN A 414 -53.90 60.67 -14.47
C ASN A 414 -53.46 59.58 -15.48
N LEU A 415 -52.22 59.21 -15.48
CA LEU A 415 -51.70 58.13 -16.34
C LEU A 415 -52.33 56.73 -15.99
N ILE A 416 -52.50 56.43 -14.69
CA ILE A 416 -53.16 55.20 -14.26
C ILE A 416 -54.61 55.21 -14.69
N SER A 417 -55.36 56.28 -14.46
CA SER A 417 -56.78 56.35 -14.74
C SER A 417 -57.05 56.31 -16.26
N ARG A 418 -56.25 56.91 -17.11
CA ARG A 418 -56.46 57.05 -18.54
C ARG A 418 -56.00 55.83 -19.36
N PHE A 419 -54.83 55.27 -19.03
CA PHE A 419 -54.19 54.21 -19.81
C PHE A 419 -54.17 52.86 -19.11
N GLY A 420 -54.60 52.75 -17.84
CA GLY A 420 -54.55 51.54 -17.06
C GLY A 420 -53.17 51.09 -16.66
N PHE A 421 -52.18 52.01 -16.56
CA PHE A 421 -50.82 51.67 -16.08
C PHE A 421 -50.86 51.32 -14.60
N SER A 422 -49.90 50.42 -14.20
CA SER A 422 -49.61 50.23 -12.79
C SER A 422 -48.85 51.45 -12.18
N ASP A 423 -48.83 51.55 -10.83
CA ASP A 423 -48.09 52.65 -10.17
C ASP A 423 -46.61 52.65 -10.52
N VAL A 424 -46.00 51.47 -10.62
CA VAL A 424 -44.58 51.29 -11.02
C VAL A 424 -44.35 51.71 -12.49
N GLN A 425 -45.28 51.39 -13.41
CA GLN A 425 -45.20 51.82 -14.81
C GLN A 425 -45.38 53.36 -14.92
N ALA A 426 -46.38 53.92 -14.22
CA ALA A 426 -46.58 55.35 -14.20
C ALA A 426 -45.39 56.12 -13.64
N GLN A 427 -44.75 55.62 -12.58
CA GLN A 427 -43.55 56.22 -12.05
C GLN A 427 -42.41 56.17 -13.11
N ALA A 428 -42.17 55.05 -13.75
CA ALA A 428 -41.15 54.90 -14.77
C ALA A 428 -41.38 55.81 -15.99
N ILE A 429 -42.65 56.06 -16.37
CA ILE A 429 -43.02 56.99 -17.45
C ILE A 429 -42.72 58.45 -17.06
N VAL A 430 -43.03 58.85 -15.86
CA VAL A 430 -42.77 60.22 -15.38
C VAL A 430 -41.23 60.46 -15.25
N ASP A 431 -40.46 59.48 -14.84
CA ASP A 431 -39.01 59.55 -14.72
C ASP A 431 -38.27 59.36 -16.08
N MET A 432 -39.02 59.16 -17.18
CA MET A 432 -38.46 58.94 -18.51
C MET A 432 -37.69 60.18 -19.03
N ARG A 433 -36.44 59.93 -19.47
CA ARG A 433 -35.60 61.00 -20.04
C ARG A 433 -35.98 61.33 -21.48
N LEU A 434 -35.94 62.60 -21.86
CA LEU A 434 -36.29 63.05 -23.23
C LEU A 434 -35.55 62.30 -24.36
N ARG A 435 -34.34 61.83 -24.14
CA ARG A 435 -33.59 61.04 -25.14
C ARG A 435 -34.26 59.72 -25.47
N ALA A 436 -35.05 59.14 -24.54
CA ALA A 436 -35.75 57.87 -24.74
C ALA A 436 -36.87 57.95 -25.79
N LEU A 437 -37.24 59.21 -26.20
CA LEU A 437 -38.21 59.48 -27.26
C LEU A 437 -37.67 59.32 -28.69
N THR A 438 -36.35 59.02 -28.84
CA THR A 438 -35.79 58.83 -30.17
C THR A 438 -36.08 57.43 -30.71
N GLY A 439 -36.17 57.25 -32.04
CA GLY A 439 -36.45 55.98 -32.67
C GLY A 439 -35.42 54.89 -32.35
N LEU A 440 -34.13 55.23 -32.21
CA LEU A 440 -33.07 54.30 -31.84
C LEU A 440 -33.24 53.78 -30.40
N GLU A 441 -33.70 54.61 -29.46
CA GLU A 441 -33.94 54.14 -28.09
C GLU A 441 -35.21 53.28 -27.99
N ARG A 442 -36.22 53.56 -28.83
CA ARG A 442 -37.42 52.73 -28.95
C ARG A 442 -37.05 51.27 -29.38
N GLU A 443 -36.27 51.16 -30.47
CA GLU A 443 -35.79 49.89 -30.98
C GLU A 443 -34.98 49.13 -29.92
N ARG A 444 -34.17 49.83 -29.12
CA ARG A 444 -33.43 49.27 -28.03
C ARG A 444 -34.33 48.73 -26.92
N LEU A 445 -35.37 49.43 -26.53
CA LEU A 445 -36.33 48.98 -25.53
C LEU A 445 -37.16 47.79 -26.03
N GLU A 446 -37.54 47.75 -27.30
CA GLU A 446 -38.22 46.60 -27.95
C GLU A 446 -37.32 45.36 -27.94
N ASN A 447 -36.04 45.49 -28.30
CA ASN A 447 -35.09 44.40 -28.27
C ASN A 447 -34.88 43.89 -26.83
N GLU A 448 -34.64 44.80 -25.83
CA GLU A 448 -34.53 44.44 -24.41
C GLU A 448 -35.78 43.68 -23.93
N TYR A 449 -36.99 44.14 -24.31
CA TYR A 449 -38.26 43.51 -23.94
C TYR A 449 -38.37 42.07 -24.50
N ASN A 450 -38.06 41.88 -25.78
CA ASN A 450 -38.05 40.58 -26.45
C ASN A 450 -37.04 39.63 -25.83
N ASP A 451 -35.83 40.09 -25.51
CA ASP A 451 -34.82 39.32 -24.81
C ASP A 451 -35.31 38.87 -23.41
N LEU A 452 -36.02 39.77 -22.70
CA LEU A 452 -36.56 39.43 -21.40
C LEU A 452 -37.71 38.42 -21.51
N LEU A 453 -38.58 38.50 -22.51
CA LEU A 453 -39.65 37.52 -22.76
C LEU A 453 -39.07 36.13 -23.06
N ALA A 454 -37.99 36.07 -23.84
CA ALA A 454 -37.30 34.81 -24.09
C ALA A 454 -36.68 34.18 -22.79
N LYS A 455 -36.07 35.01 -21.94
CA LYS A 455 -35.54 34.58 -20.63
C LYS A 455 -36.68 34.16 -19.70
N ILE A 456 -37.77 34.88 -19.63
CA ILE A 456 -38.96 34.52 -18.83
C ILE A 456 -39.51 33.14 -19.24
N SER A 457 -39.65 32.90 -20.55
CA SER A 457 -40.10 31.61 -21.07
C SER A 457 -39.14 30.48 -20.66
N TYR A 458 -37.81 30.70 -20.80
CA TYR A 458 -36.79 29.76 -20.41
C TYR A 458 -36.81 29.46 -18.91
N TYR A 459 -36.91 30.48 -18.05
CA TYR A 459 -36.99 30.29 -16.60
C TYR A 459 -38.27 29.56 -16.17
N LYS A 460 -39.40 29.82 -16.80
CA LYS A 460 -40.66 29.12 -16.58
C LYS A 460 -40.57 27.65 -16.99
N GLU A 461 -39.87 27.34 -18.07
CA GLU A 461 -39.59 25.97 -18.50
C GLU A 461 -38.74 25.22 -17.43
N ILE A 462 -37.66 25.85 -16.91
CA ILE A 462 -36.81 25.24 -15.86
C ILE A 462 -37.60 24.93 -14.60
N ILE A 463 -38.46 25.90 -14.14
CA ILE A 463 -39.22 25.73 -12.92
C ILE A 463 -40.33 24.66 -13.09
N GLY A 464 -40.95 24.62 -14.28
CA GLY A 464 -42.07 23.72 -14.57
C GLY A 464 -41.69 22.29 -14.94
N ASN A 465 -40.41 22.03 -15.28
CA ASN A 465 -39.92 20.74 -15.73
C ASN A 465 -38.68 20.29 -14.94
N GLU A 466 -38.87 19.27 -14.05
CA GLU A 466 -37.78 18.75 -13.21
C GLU A 466 -36.61 18.21 -14.04
N ASN A 467 -36.86 17.55 -15.18
CA ASN A 467 -35.80 17.06 -16.03
C ASN A 467 -34.95 18.19 -16.64
N LYS A 468 -35.63 19.30 -17.01
CA LYS A 468 -34.90 20.49 -17.49
C LYS A 468 -34.05 21.12 -16.39
N LEU A 469 -34.56 21.22 -15.17
CA LEU A 469 -33.83 21.70 -14.00
C LEU A 469 -32.58 20.83 -13.74
N LEU A 470 -32.71 19.51 -13.77
CA LEU A 470 -31.61 18.56 -13.62
C LEU A 470 -30.55 18.72 -14.72
N SER A 471 -30.97 18.91 -15.98
CA SER A 471 -30.02 19.16 -17.08
C SER A 471 -29.24 20.44 -16.89
N VAL A 472 -29.87 21.53 -16.38
CA VAL A 472 -29.15 22.78 -16.06
C VAL A 472 -28.12 22.56 -14.95
N ILE A 473 -28.46 21.78 -13.91
CA ILE A 473 -27.51 21.43 -12.84
C ILE A 473 -26.31 20.66 -13.42
N GLN A 474 -26.58 19.69 -14.30
CA GLN A 474 -25.54 18.90 -14.96
C GLN A 474 -24.60 19.80 -15.78
N GLU A 475 -25.11 20.64 -16.66
CA GLU A 475 -24.32 21.59 -17.47
C GLU A 475 -23.43 22.52 -16.61
N GLU A 476 -23.95 22.97 -15.46
CA GLU A 476 -23.19 23.81 -14.53
C GLU A 476 -22.07 23.03 -13.79
N LEU A 477 -22.33 21.78 -13.42
CA LEU A 477 -21.34 20.90 -12.80
C LEU A 477 -20.25 20.54 -13.80
N ASP A 478 -20.60 20.19 -15.03
CA ASP A 478 -19.66 19.91 -16.11
C ASP A 478 -18.73 21.11 -16.37
N THR A 479 -19.28 22.31 -16.42
CA THR A 479 -18.50 23.56 -16.57
C THR A 479 -17.47 23.72 -15.44
N ILE A 480 -17.84 23.36 -14.21
CA ILE A 480 -16.93 23.41 -13.05
C ILE A 480 -15.87 22.31 -13.16
N ALA A 481 -16.23 21.10 -13.59
CA ALA A 481 -15.31 19.99 -13.78
C ALA A 481 -14.28 20.30 -14.88
N GLU A 482 -14.69 20.93 -15.99
CA GLU A 482 -13.78 21.37 -17.05
C GLU A 482 -12.83 22.49 -16.60
N LYS A 483 -13.36 23.47 -15.88
CA LYS A 483 -12.61 24.67 -15.50
C LYS A 483 -11.62 24.46 -14.38
N TYR A 484 -11.92 23.61 -13.41
CA TYR A 484 -11.15 23.42 -12.17
C TYR A 484 -10.65 22.00 -11.95
N GLY A 485 -11.15 21.02 -12.71
CA GLY A 485 -10.74 19.62 -12.57
C GLY A 485 -9.31 19.39 -13.02
N ASP A 486 -8.60 18.63 -12.26
CA ASP A 486 -7.23 18.17 -12.50
C ASP A 486 -7.15 16.65 -12.50
N ASP A 487 -5.97 16.10 -12.79
CA ASP A 487 -5.74 14.69 -12.77
C ASP A 487 -5.62 14.17 -11.33
N ARG A 488 -5.93 12.89 -11.14
CA ARG A 488 -5.79 12.20 -9.87
C ARG A 488 -4.33 12.22 -9.41
N LYS A 489 -4.11 12.52 -8.12
CA LYS A 489 -2.79 12.53 -7.47
C LYS A 489 -2.46 11.20 -6.79
N THR A 490 -3.46 10.54 -6.22
CA THR A 490 -3.29 9.29 -5.47
C THR A 490 -3.54 8.09 -6.37
N GLU A 491 -2.58 7.18 -6.47
CA GLU A 491 -2.68 5.96 -7.26
C GLU A 491 -3.16 4.77 -6.42
N PHE A 492 -3.56 3.68 -7.11
CA PHE A 492 -3.90 2.42 -6.48
C PHE A 492 -2.87 1.35 -6.80
N THR A 493 -2.53 0.53 -5.81
CA THR A 493 -1.72 -0.67 -6.00
C THR A 493 -2.35 -1.87 -5.33
N PHE A 494 -1.86 -3.06 -5.66
CA PHE A 494 -2.33 -4.28 -5.01
C PHE A 494 -1.91 -4.31 -3.54
N ASP A 495 -2.84 -4.68 -2.65
CA ASP A 495 -2.52 -4.97 -1.25
C ASP A 495 -1.83 -6.34 -1.20
N LYS A 496 -0.50 -6.32 -1.16
CA LYS A 496 0.27 -7.50 -0.76
C LYS A 496 0.42 -7.41 0.74
N ASP A 497 -0.30 -8.24 1.48
CA ASP A 497 0.01 -8.44 2.90
C ASP A 497 1.48 -8.85 3.02
N PHE A 498 2.25 -8.12 3.80
CA PHE A 498 3.65 -8.45 4.05
C PHE A 498 3.77 -9.83 4.69
N GLN A 499 4.44 -10.75 4.01
CA GLN A 499 4.86 -12.02 4.59
C GLN A 499 6.10 -11.79 5.46
N ALA A 500 6.37 -12.69 6.42
CA ALA A 500 7.60 -12.61 7.21
C ALA A 500 8.86 -12.58 6.31
N GLU A 501 8.77 -13.19 5.15
CA GLU A 501 9.80 -13.29 4.11
C GLU A 501 10.16 -11.93 3.48
N ASP A 502 9.20 -10.99 3.39
CA ASP A 502 9.44 -9.64 2.83
C ASP A 502 10.39 -8.79 3.69
N PHE A 503 10.68 -9.24 4.93
CA PHE A 503 11.57 -8.57 5.88
C PHE A 503 12.94 -9.27 6.06
N ILE A 504 13.14 -10.37 5.35
CA ILE A 504 14.34 -11.20 5.43
C ILE A 504 14.91 -11.31 4.01
N SER A 505 16.19 -11.02 3.83
CA SER A 505 16.87 -11.19 2.54
C SER A 505 16.95 -12.68 2.18
N ASP A 506 16.79 -13.00 0.89
CA ASP A 506 16.93 -14.36 0.37
C ASP A 506 18.40 -14.66 0.05
N ASP A 507 19.26 -14.53 1.06
CA ASP A 507 20.69 -14.81 0.94
C ASP A 507 20.95 -16.31 0.96
N ASP A 508 22.03 -16.72 0.29
CA ASP A 508 22.57 -18.07 0.38
C ASP A 508 23.05 -18.37 1.80
N VAL A 509 22.72 -19.54 2.29
CA VAL A 509 23.08 -19.99 3.63
C VAL A 509 23.55 -21.45 3.63
N VAL A 510 24.51 -21.74 4.50
CA VAL A 510 24.96 -23.10 4.78
C VAL A 510 24.29 -23.60 6.03
N ILE A 511 23.57 -24.72 5.91
CA ILE A 511 22.94 -25.40 7.04
C ILE A 511 23.79 -26.62 7.38
N THR A 512 24.11 -26.77 8.67
CA THR A 512 24.87 -27.91 9.19
C THR A 512 24.05 -28.58 10.27
N SER A 513 23.90 -29.93 10.19
CA SER A 513 23.26 -30.74 11.21
C SER A 513 24.18 -31.83 11.73
N THR A 514 23.99 -32.24 12.99
CA THR A 514 24.79 -33.28 13.64
C THR A 514 23.95 -34.52 13.96
N SER A 515 24.62 -35.66 14.19
CA SER A 515 23.99 -36.95 14.49
C SER A 515 23.18 -36.93 15.80
N LEU A 516 23.54 -36.09 16.76
CA LEU A 516 22.76 -35.88 17.98
C LEU A 516 21.62 -34.85 17.82
N GLY A 517 21.43 -34.32 16.59
CA GLY A 517 20.31 -33.47 16.24
C GLY A 517 20.52 -32.00 16.60
N TYR A 518 21.75 -31.46 16.56
CA TYR A 518 22.02 -30.03 16.57
C TYR A 518 22.02 -29.49 15.15
N ILE A 519 21.44 -28.30 14.94
CA ILE A 519 21.36 -27.63 13.65
C ILE A 519 21.74 -26.16 13.79
N LYS A 520 22.35 -25.59 12.76
CA LYS A 520 22.64 -24.16 12.66
C LYS A 520 22.67 -23.72 11.22
N ARG A 521 22.49 -22.42 11.04
CA ARG A 521 22.62 -21.69 9.77
C ARG A 521 23.83 -20.76 9.84
N MET A 522 24.54 -20.60 8.72
CA MET A 522 25.72 -19.73 8.62
C MET A 522 25.77 -19.08 7.24
N SER A 523 26.43 -17.92 7.11
CA SER A 523 26.78 -17.34 5.81
C SER A 523 27.82 -18.21 5.09
N PRO A 524 27.73 -18.36 3.75
CA PRO A 524 28.75 -19.06 2.94
C PRO A 524 30.14 -18.49 3.06
N GLU A 525 30.30 -17.20 3.35
CA GLU A 525 31.60 -16.50 3.51
C GLU A 525 32.52 -17.12 4.59
N HIS A 526 31.96 -17.87 5.52
CA HIS A 526 32.73 -18.58 6.53
C HIS A 526 33.43 -19.84 6.04
N PHE A 527 33.22 -20.23 4.76
CA PHE A 527 33.79 -21.43 4.12
C PHE A 527 34.73 -21.07 2.95
N HIS A 528 35.82 -20.37 3.21
CA HIS A 528 36.80 -20.05 2.19
C HIS A 528 37.49 -21.30 1.64
N GLN A 529 37.73 -21.34 0.32
CA GLN A 529 38.55 -22.34 -0.35
C GLN A 529 39.96 -22.40 0.26
N GLN A 530 40.44 -23.60 0.62
CA GLN A 530 41.81 -23.81 1.11
C GLN A 530 42.65 -24.51 0.04
N ASN A 531 43.89 -24.07 -0.12
CA ASN A 531 44.86 -24.67 -1.02
C ASN A 531 45.23 -26.11 -0.56
N ARG A 532 45.55 -26.93 -1.52
CA ARG A 532 46.02 -28.34 -1.36
C ARG A 532 47.06 -28.48 -0.28
N GLY A 533 46.87 -29.33 0.74
CA GLY A 533 47.80 -29.54 1.86
C GLY A 533 47.52 -28.74 3.13
N GLY A 534 46.40 -27.97 3.17
CA GLY A 534 45.98 -27.26 4.36
C GLY A 534 45.45 -28.17 5.48
N LYS A 535 45.57 -27.72 6.74
CA LYS A 535 45.19 -28.48 7.96
C LYS A 535 43.69 -28.57 8.18
N GLY A 536 42.81 -28.37 7.20
CA GLY A 536 41.36 -28.38 7.38
C GLY A 536 40.87 -27.40 8.44
N ILE A 537 39.61 -27.01 8.33
CA ILE A 537 38.97 -26.07 9.26
C ILE A 537 37.99 -26.86 10.14
N LYS A 538 37.99 -26.62 11.45
CA LYS A 538 37.02 -27.17 12.36
C LYS A 538 35.68 -26.47 12.12
N GLY A 539 34.71 -27.18 11.51
CA GLY A 539 33.42 -26.61 11.09
C GLY A 539 32.39 -26.44 12.20
N MET A 540 32.52 -27.15 13.31
CA MET A 540 31.60 -27.13 14.43
C MET A 540 32.24 -27.67 15.69
N GLN A 541 31.85 -27.18 16.86
CA GLN A 541 32.26 -27.77 18.13
C GLN A 541 31.19 -28.85 18.49
N THR A 542 31.61 -30.09 18.42
CA THR A 542 30.81 -31.26 18.74
C THR A 542 30.96 -31.71 20.20
N ILE A 543 29.97 -32.38 20.76
CA ILE A 543 30.09 -33.07 22.04
C ILE A 543 30.77 -34.42 21.83
N GLU A 544 31.25 -35.02 22.89
CA GLU A 544 31.74 -36.38 22.89
C GLU A 544 30.74 -37.33 22.24
N ASN A 545 31.15 -38.06 21.20
CA ASN A 545 30.32 -38.92 20.34
C ASN A 545 29.32 -38.23 19.37
N ASP A 546 29.41 -36.90 19.12
CA ASP A 546 28.65 -36.21 18.07
C ASP A 546 29.52 -35.89 16.84
N TYR A 547 28.96 -35.96 15.66
CA TYR A 547 29.62 -35.62 14.41
C TYR A 547 28.68 -34.93 13.44
N ILE A 548 29.16 -34.19 12.48
CA ILE A 548 28.36 -33.54 11.43
C ILE A 548 27.82 -34.66 10.53
N GLU A 549 26.50 -34.78 10.48
CA GLU A 549 25.82 -35.77 9.66
C GLU A 549 25.44 -35.20 8.29
N ASP A 550 25.03 -33.95 8.22
CA ASP A 550 24.60 -33.32 6.97
C ASP A 550 25.08 -31.85 6.88
N LEU A 551 25.48 -31.44 5.69
CA LEU A 551 25.89 -30.08 5.34
C LEU A 551 25.37 -29.77 3.95
N PHE A 552 24.54 -28.74 3.79
CA PHE A 552 23.99 -28.36 2.50
C PHE A 552 23.80 -26.85 2.39
N MET A 553 23.88 -26.35 1.16
CA MET A 553 23.61 -24.96 0.84
C MET A 553 22.15 -24.81 0.42
N THR A 554 21.54 -23.71 0.83
CA THR A 554 20.16 -23.34 0.48
C THR A 554 20.02 -21.83 0.61
N THR A 555 18.82 -21.28 0.39
CA THR A 555 18.56 -19.86 0.66
C THR A 555 17.66 -19.68 1.88
N ASN A 556 17.61 -18.48 2.41
CA ASN A 556 16.75 -18.13 3.55
C ASN A 556 15.26 -18.44 3.30
N HIS A 557 14.78 -18.25 2.08
CA HIS A 557 13.35 -18.44 1.75
C HIS A 557 12.98 -19.85 1.33
N HIS A 558 13.93 -20.75 1.10
CA HIS A 558 13.62 -22.13 0.77
C HIS A 558 13.00 -22.88 1.93
N TYR A 559 12.14 -23.83 1.62
CA TYR A 559 11.62 -24.77 2.59
C TYR A 559 12.65 -25.86 2.87
N VAL A 560 12.92 -26.10 4.14
CA VAL A 560 13.71 -27.24 4.61
C VAL A 560 12.75 -28.28 5.18
N MET A 561 12.71 -29.44 4.53
CA MET A 561 11.88 -30.56 4.91
C MET A 561 12.74 -31.60 5.63
N PHE A 562 12.35 -31.99 6.82
CA PHE A 562 13.03 -32.97 7.65
C PHE A 562 12.20 -34.25 7.70
N PHE A 563 12.81 -35.36 7.36
CA PHE A 563 12.20 -36.68 7.43
C PHE A 563 12.82 -37.47 8.61
N THR A 564 11.97 -38.14 9.38
CA THR A 564 12.41 -38.85 10.58
C THR A 564 12.42 -40.35 10.39
N ASN A 565 13.23 -41.05 11.20
CA ASN A 565 13.30 -42.52 11.26
C ASN A 565 11.95 -43.19 11.53
N GLN A 566 10.99 -42.46 12.14
CA GLN A 566 9.61 -42.92 12.39
C GLN A 566 8.64 -42.64 11.21
N GLY A 567 9.15 -42.15 10.06
CA GLY A 567 8.33 -41.93 8.86
C GLY A 567 7.48 -40.67 8.91
N ARG A 568 7.83 -39.70 9.74
CA ARG A 568 7.21 -38.38 9.81
C ARG A 568 8.00 -37.36 9.02
N ILE A 569 7.29 -36.29 8.62
CA ILE A 569 7.87 -35.13 7.93
C ILE A 569 7.57 -33.86 8.69
N PHE A 570 8.54 -32.94 8.76
CA PHE A 570 8.42 -31.58 9.26
C PHE A 570 8.89 -30.61 8.19
N ARG A 571 8.40 -29.37 8.22
CA ARG A 571 8.76 -28.33 7.26
C ARG A 571 8.93 -27.00 7.99
N ILE A 572 10.07 -26.35 7.79
CA ILE A 572 10.36 -24.98 8.24
C ILE A 572 11.03 -24.20 7.11
N LYS A 573 11.08 -22.89 7.22
CA LYS A 573 11.83 -22.03 6.31
C LYS A 573 13.30 -21.96 6.71
N GLY A 574 14.22 -21.72 5.77
CA GLY A 574 15.65 -21.59 6.03
C GLY A 574 15.95 -20.54 7.11
N TYR A 575 15.27 -19.38 7.07
CA TYR A 575 15.41 -18.31 8.06
C TYR A 575 14.92 -18.67 9.48
N GLU A 576 14.07 -19.67 9.64
CA GLU A 576 13.63 -20.15 10.97
C GLU A 576 14.71 -20.94 11.70
N ILE A 577 15.76 -21.39 10.99
CA ILE A 577 16.93 -22.05 11.59
C ILE A 577 17.82 -20.97 12.19
N PRO A 578 18.14 -21.01 13.50
CA PRO A 578 18.95 -19.99 14.15
C PRO A 578 20.35 -19.86 13.53
N GLU A 579 20.75 -18.61 13.31
CA GLU A 579 22.09 -18.28 12.87
C GLU A 579 23.10 -18.45 14.02
N ALA A 580 24.25 -19.02 13.69
CA ALA A 580 25.30 -19.23 14.69
C ALA A 580 26.69 -19.15 14.04
N SER A 581 27.69 -18.76 14.84
CA SER A 581 29.07 -18.70 14.37
C SER A 581 29.61 -20.08 13.96
N ARG A 582 30.70 -20.11 13.15
CA ARG A 582 31.30 -21.34 12.65
C ARG A 582 31.64 -22.37 13.75
N THR A 583 32.15 -21.93 14.86
CA THR A 583 32.54 -22.81 15.98
C THR A 583 31.41 -23.13 16.95
N ALA A 584 30.27 -22.45 16.89
CA ALA A 584 29.14 -22.72 17.78
C ALA A 584 28.50 -24.09 17.50
N ARG A 585 27.91 -24.70 18.52
CA ARG A 585 27.20 -25.98 18.45
C ARG A 585 25.87 -25.89 17.69
N GLY A 586 25.23 -24.74 17.64
CA GLY A 586 23.88 -24.57 17.10
C GLY A 586 22.77 -24.92 18.10
N THR A 587 21.56 -25.07 17.60
CA THR A 587 20.34 -25.31 18.37
C THR A 587 19.87 -26.75 18.20
N ALA A 588 19.41 -27.38 19.27
CA ALA A 588 18.87 -28.74 19.18
C ALA A 588 17.55 -28.77 18.36
N LEU A 589 17.44 -29.68 17.41
CA LEU A 589 16.27 -29.85 16.53
C LEU A 589 14.96 -30.07 17.31
N VAL A 590 15.01 -30.67 18.48
CA VAL A 590 13.84 -30.81 19.37
C VAL A 590 13.23 -29.48 19.83
N ASN A 591 14.00 -28.38 19.79
CA ASN A 591 13.53 -27.04 20.09
C ASN A 591 12.84 -26.36 18.88
N LEU A 592 13.11 -26.85 17.67
CA LEU A 592 12.55 -26.33 16.41
C LEU A 592 11.41 -27.21 15.90
N LEU A 593 11.52 -28.53 16.08
CA LEU A 593 10.58 -29.54 15.60
C LEU A 593 9.98 -30.31 16.79
N SER A 594 8.68 -30.60 16.75
CA SER A 594 8.01 -31.39 17.80
C SER A 594 8.31 -32.88 17.63
N LEU A 595 9.57 -33.27 17.84
CA LEU A 595 10.03 -34.65 17.75
C LEU A 595 9.52 -35.47 18.94
N GLN A 596 9.24 -36.76 18.70
CA GLN A 596 8.84 -37.74 19.73
C GLN A 596 10.07 -38.37 20.36
N GLU A 597 9.86 -39.16 21.41
CA GLU A 597 10.94 -39.90 22.06
C GLU A 597 11.58 -40.92 21.07
N ASN A 598 12.90 -40.94 21.01
CA ASN A 598 13.70 -41.76 20.06
C ASN A 598 13.47 -41.42 18.57
N GLU A 599 12.85 -40.28 18.24
CA GLU A 599 12.68 -39.83 16.88
C GLU A 599 13.91 -38.99 16.46
N LYS A 600 14.54 -39.37 15.34
CA LYS A 600 15.71 -38.70 14.76
C LYS A 600 15.46 -38.34 13.31
N VAL A 601 16.00 -37.21 12.86
CA VAL A 601 16.01 -36.83 11.44
C VAL A 601 16.96 -37.75 10.70
N THR A 602 16.55 -38.32 9.57
CA THR A 602 17.31 -39.25 8.73
C THR A 602 17.52 -38.74 7.31
N ALA A 603 16.71 -37.77 6.86
CA ALA A 603 16.92 -37.13 5.55
C ALA A 603 16.41 -35.69 5.58
N THR A 604 17.09 -34.84 4.84
CA THR A 604 16.74 -33.43 4.69
C THR A 604 16.63 -33.07 3.22
N LEU A 605 15.60 -32.33 2.84
CA LEU A 605 15.38 -31.84 1.48
C LEU A 605 15.11 -30.34 1.50
N CYS A 606 15.71 -29.59 0.56
CA CYS A 606 15.47 -28.17 0.38
C CYS A 606 14.67 -27.93 -0.90
N LEU A 607 13.61 -27.10 -0.80
CA LEU A 607 12.71 -26.81 -1.90
C LEU A 607 12.38 -25.33 -1.95
N ARG A 608 12.35 -24.76 -3.15
CA ARG A 608 11.88 -23.39 -3.36
C ARG A 608 10.36 -23.30 -3.20
N ASP A 609 9.64 -24.22 -3.81
CA ASP A 609 8.16 -24.32 -3.71
C ASP A 609 7.71 -25.78 -3.57
N THR A 610 6.60 -26.01 -2.89
CA THR A 610 5.97 -27.32 -2.69
C THR A 610 4.88 -27.62 -3.73
N ASN A 611 4.56 -26.66 -4.61
CA ASN A 611 3.52 -26.80 -5.65
C ASN A 611 4.07 -27.31 -7.00
N GLU A 612 5.36 -27.67 -7.08
CA GLU A 612 5.94 -28.28 -8.27
C GLU A 612 5.34 -29.67 -8.52
N GLU A 613 5.04 -29.98 -9.78
CA GLU A 613 4.58 -31.32 -10.21
C GLU A 613 5.73 -32.33 -10.15
N LYS A 614 6.15 -32.67 -8.95
CA LYS A 614 7.21 -33.62 -8.66
C LYS A 614 6.73 -34.68 -7.67
N TYR A 615 7.42 -35.81 -7.68
CA TYR A 615 7.18 -36.89 -6.74
C TYR A 615 8.25 -36.97 -5.66
N LEU A 616 7.86 -37.28 -4.45
CA LEU A 616 8.74 -37.63 -3.35
C LEU A 616 8.87 -39.14 -3.30
N ILE A 617 10.12 -39.63 -3.28
CA ILE A 617 10.41 -41.06 -3.05
C ILE A 617 11.06 -41.26 -1.70
N LEU A 618 10.57 -42.27 -0.97
CA LEU A 618 10.97 -42.64 0.37
C LEU A 618 11.46 -44.06 0.39
N THR A 619 12.56 -44.32 1.13
CA THR A 619 13.13 -45.67 1.25
C THR A 619 13.37 -46.03 2.71
N THR A 620 13.02 -47.29 3.08
CA THR A 620 13.21 -47.79 4.44
C THR A 620 14.40 -48.72 4.56
N LYS A 621 14.86 -48.92 5.78
CA LYS A 621 15.97 -49.83 6.15
C LYS A 621 15.72 -51.27 5.75
N LYS A 622 14.45 -51.76 5.83
CA LYS A 622 14.04 -53.09 5.40
C LYS A 622 13.75 -53.19 3.89
N GLY A 623 14.09 -52.18 3.09
CA GLY A 623 14.02 -52.18 1.63
C GLY A 623 12.62 -52.01 1.07
N VAL A 624 11.74 -51.31 1.79
CA VAL A 624 10.47 -50.80 1.26
C VAL A 624 10.70 -49.47 0.60
N ILE A 625 10.04 -49.24 -0.53
CA ILE A 625 10.07 -47.99 -1.28
C ILE A 625 8.67 -47.45 -1.51
N LYS A 626 8.52 -46.13 -1.52
CA LYS A 626 7.23 -45.48 -1.67
C LYS A 626 7.38 -44.22 -2.52
N LYS A 627 6.45 -43.99 -3.44
CA LYS A 627 6.35 -42.76 -4.28
C LYS A 627 5.06 -42.01 -3.90
N THR A 628 5.14 -40.71 -3.68
CA THR A 628 4.00 -39.85 -3.29
C THR A 628 4.16 -38.48 -3.97
N GLU A 629 3.05 -37.90 -4.43
CA GLU A 629 3.06 -36.54 -5.00
C GLU A 629 3.49 -35.50 -3.97
N LEU A 630 4.35 -34.59 -4.35
CA LEU A 630 4.87 -33.51 -3.49
C LEU A 630 3.77 -32.59 -2.96
N SER A 631 2.75 -32.34 -3.77
CA SER A 631 1.57 -31.52 -3.42
C SER A 631 0.87 -31.99 -2.14
N GLN A 632 0.92 -33.29 -1.81
CA GLN A 632 0.34 -33.84 -0.57
C GLN A 632 1.06 -33.35 0.70
N PHE A 633 2.23 -32.73 0.57
CA PHE A 633 3.04 -32.17 1.64
C PHE A 633 3.07 -30.64 1.65
N ALA A 634 2.20 -29.99 0.87
CA ALA A 634 2.09 -28.50 0.81
C ALA A 634 1.70 -27.90 2.16
N ASN A 635 0.94 -28.61 3.01
CA ASN A 635 0.43 -28.10 4.28
C ASN A 635 0.91 -28.96 5.47
N VAL A 636 2.23 -28.99 5.70
CA VAL A 636 2.80 -29.67 6.86
C VAL A 636 2.59 -28.83 8.12
N ARG A 637 1.95 -29.41 9.14
CA ARG A 637 1.72 -28.73 10.43
C ARG A 637 2.98 -28.74 11.30
N LYS A 638 3.10 -27.79 12.24
CA LYS A 638 4.23 -27.73 13.20
C LYS A 638 4.45 -29.05 13.99
N ASN A 639 3.41 -29.81 14.25
CA ASN A 639 3.48 -31.10 14.94
C ASN A 639 3.95 -32.23 14.02
N GLY A 640 4.37 -31.94 12.80
CA GLY A 640 4.73 -32.95 11.81
C GLY A 640 3.53 -33.68 11.19
N MET A 641 3.82 -34.47 10.18
CA MET A 641 2.84 -35.25 9.42
C MET A 641 3.40 -36.60 9.05
N ILE A 642 2.58 -37.64 8.98
CA ILE A 642 3.02 -38.95 8.50
C ILE A 642 3.33 -38.90 7.01
N ALA A 643 4.56 -39.26 6.62
CA ALA A 643 5.01 -39.38 5.25
C ALA A 643 4.96 -40.80 4.73
N ILE A 644 5.17 -41.80 5.59
CA ILE A 644 5.05 -43.25 5.32
C ILE A 644 4.65 -43.97 6.59
N THR A 645 3.78 -44.95 6.48
CA THR A 645 3.50 -45.88 7.57
C THR A 645 4.52 -47.01 7.53
N LEU A 646 5.29 -47.18 8.61
CA LEU A 646 6.36 -48.17 8.70
C LEU A 646 5.86 -49.51 9.24
N ASN A 647 6.49 -50.60 8.79
CA ASN A 647 6.33 -51.90 9.39
C ASN A 647 7.02 -51.96 10.75
N GLU A 648 6.63 -52.90 11.60
CA GLU A 648 7.23 -53.07 12.92
C GLU A 648 8.75 -53.31 12.84
N GLY A 649 9.48 -52.49 13.57
CA GLY A 649 10.95 -52.50 13.60
C GLY A 649 11.62 -52.06 12.30
N ASP A 650 10.94 -51.34 11.37
CA ASP A 650 11.50 -50.69 10.22
C ASP A 650 11.75 -49.19 10.50
N GLN A 651 12.62 -48.57 9.71
CA GLN A 651 12.98 -47.16 9.83
C GLN A 651 13.08 -46.51 8.43
N LEU A 652 12.61 -45.30 8.29
CA LEU A 652 12.89 -44.51 7.11
C LEU A 652 14.35 -44.04 7.12
N ILE A 653 15.06 -44.23 6.00
CA ILE A 653 16.49 -43.91 5.91
C ILE A 653 16.77 -42.77 4.92
N GLU A 654 15.99 -42.63 3.85
CA GLU A 654 16.26 -41.64 2.83
C GLU A 654 14.97 -41.16 2.14
N ALA A 655 14.99 -39.89 1.72
CA ALA A 655 13.96 -39.20 0.95
C ALA A 655 14.57 -38.41 -0.17
N LYS A 656 14.01 -38.49 -1.40
CA LYS A 656 14.47 -37.70 -2.57
C LYS A 656 13.31 -37.24 -3.43
N LEU A 657 13.55 -36.17 -4.17
CA LEU A 657 12.65 -35.73 -5.23
C LEU A 657 12.96 -36.51 -6.50
N LEU A 658 11.90 -36.95 -7.19
CA LEU A 658 11.99 -37.59 -8.49
C LEU A 658 11.50 -36.65 -9.58
N SER A 659 12.21 -36.70 -10.71
CA SER A 659 11.74 -36.23 -12.01
C SER A 659 11.07 -37.40 -12.76
N GLU A 660 10.36 -37.13 -13.85
CA GLU A 660 9.76 -38.18 -14.66
C GLU A 660 10.84 -39.02 -15.35
N ASP A 661 10.56 -40.32 -15.51
CA ASP A 661 11.38 -41.31 -16.21
C ASP A 661 12.79 -41.50 -15.64
N GLU A 662 12.90 -41.53 -14.33
CA GLU A 662 14.21 -41.61 -13.63
C GLU A 662 14.45 -43.05 -13.08
N GLU A 663 15.71 -43.51 -13.23
CA GLU A 663 16.15 -44.79 -12.66
C GLU A 663 16.66 -44.58 -11.23
N ILE A 664 16.36 -45.56 -10.36
CA ILE A 664 16.62 -45.53 -8.93
C ILE A 664 17.51 -46.71 -8.56
N PHE A 665 18.53 -46.39 -7.77
CA PHE A 665 19.46 -47.36 -7.20
C PHE A 665 19.25 -47.53 -5.69
N LEU A 666 19.10 -48.77 -5.21
CA LEU A 666 19.19 -49.10 -3.80
C LEU A 666 20.43 -49.94 -3.55
N VAL A 667 21.16 -49.59 -2.50
CA VAL A 667 22.38 -50.30 -2.09
C VAL A 667 22.26 -50.79 -0.66
N THR A 668 22.73 -52.03 -0.41
CA THR A 668 22.67 -52.67 0.92
C THR A 668 24.02 -52.69 1.61
N LYS A 669 23.98 -52.76 2.94
CA LYS A 669 25.16 -52.83 3.82
C LYS A 669 26.12 -53.97 3.45
N LYS A 670 25.56 -55.11 3.00
CA LYS A 670 26.33 -56.28 2.58
C LYS A 670 26.74 -56.29 1.10
N GLY A 671 26.63 -55.16 0.43
CA GLY A 671 27.19 -54.94 -0.91
C GLY A 671 26.34 -55.47 -2.05
N MET A 672 25.04 -55.43 -1.93
CA MET A 672 24.09 -55.68 -3.01
C MET A 672 23.54 -54.38 -3.52
N ALA A 673 23.28 -54.26 -4.86
CA ALA A 673 22.66 -53.09 -5.48
C ALA A 673 21.56 -53.58 -6.43
N ILE A 674 20.44 -52.85 -6.49
CA ILE A 674 19.36 -53.02 -7.49
C ILE A 674 19.06 -51.71 -8.17
N GLU A 675 18.85 -51.77 -9.45
CA GLU A 675 18.45 -50.66 -10.32
C GLU A 675 17.07 -50.98 -10.92
N PHE A 676 16.14 -50.02 -10.86
CA PHE A 676 14.82 -50.12 -11.46
C PHE A 676 14.26 -48.72 -11.79
N ASN A 677 13.30 -48.68 -12.74
CA ASN A 677 12.70 -47.39 -13.16
C ASN A 677 11.64 -46.95 -12.13
N GLU A 678 11.51 -45.66 -11.97
CA GLU A 678 10.55 -45.00 -11.06
C GLU A 678 9.11 -45.38 -11.40
N LYS A 679 8.81 -45.68 -12.68
CA LYS A 679 7.49 -46.13 -13.15
C LYS A 679 7.05 -47.48 -12.53
N ASP A 680 8.01 -48.30 -12.10
CA ASP A 680 7.72 -49.54 -11.40
C ASP A 680 7.16 -49.30 -9.97
N VAL A 681 7.29 -48.03 -9.48
CA VAL A 681 6.75 -47.62 -8.18
C VAL A 681 5.51 -46.78 -8.40
N ARG A 682 4.32 -47.31 -8.24
CA ARG A 682 3.08 -46.54 -8.35
C ARG A 682 3.00 -45.44 -7.28
N ALA A 683 2.51 -44.25 -7.66
CA ALA A 683 2.23 -43.21 -6.70
C ALA A 683 1.11 -43.64 -5.73
N THR A 684 1.28 -43.36 -4.48
CA THR A 684 0.36 -43.74 -3.40
C THR A 684 0.19 -42.59 -2.40
N GLY A 685 -0.95 -42.57 -1.73
CA GLY A 685 -1.25 -41.57 -0.73
C GLY A 685 -0.25 -41.58 0.45
N ARG A 686 -0.12 -40.43 1.09
CA ARG A 686 0.85 -40.13 2.13
C ARG A 686 0.90 -41.13 3.30
N SER A 687 -0.21 -41.71 3.73
CA SER A 687 -0.31 -42.68 4.84
C SER A 687 -0.11 -44.16 4.45
N SER A 688 0.24 -44.47 3.18
CA SER A 688 0.47 -45.86 2.75
C SER A 688 1.83 -46.39 3.21
N MET A 689 1.99 -47.74 3.25
CA MET A 689 3.23 -48.44 3.67
C MET A 689 4.28 -48.51 2.55
N GLY A 690 3.92 -48.27 1.29
CA GLY A 690 4.81 -48.47 0.15
C GLY A 690 4.83 -49.93 -0.35
N VAL A 691 5.86 -50.23 -1.15
CA VAL A 691 6.05 -51.53 -1.84
C VAL A 691 7.49 -52.02 -1.67
N ARG A 692 7.74 -53.33 -1.87
CA ARG A 692 9.11 -53.87 -1.75
C ARG A 692 10.00 -53.30 -2.90
N GLY A 693 11.09 -52.62 -2.54
CA GLY A 693 12.12 -52.12 -3.46
C GLY A 693 13.19 -53.19 -3.78
N ILE A 694 13.72 -53.80 -2.74
CA ILE A 694 14.75 -54.87 -2.81
C ILE A 694 14.43 -56.02 -1.85
N ARG A 695 14.79 -57.26 -2.22
CA ARG A 695 14.71 -58.41 -1.32
C ARG A 695 16.02 -58.57 -0.60
N LEU A 696 16.05 -58.29 0.69
CA LEU A 696 17.26 -58.42 1.52
C LEU A 696 17.57 -59.86 1.91
N ASN A 697 18.86 -60.16 2.05
CA ASN A 697 19.30 -61.40 2.71
C ASN A 697 19.17 -61.26 4.24
N ALA A 698 19.26 -62.40 4.96
CA ALA A 698 19.18 -62.36 6.43
C ALA A 698 20.31 -61.49 7.02
N GLY A 699 19.93 -60.54 7.87
CA GLY A 699 20.89 -59.61 8.52
C GLY A 699 21.48 -58.53 7.61
N ASP A 700 20.88 -58.29 6.41
CA ASP A 700 21.25 -57.20 5.52
C ASP A 700 20.23 -56.01 5.65
N GLU A 701 20.69 -54.82 5.39
CA GLU A 701 19.91 -53.59 5.48
C GLU A 701 20.24 -52.68 4.29
N VAL A 702 19.24 -51.87 3.83
CA VAL A 702 19.50 -50.82 2.85
C VAL A 702 20.21 -49.66 3.55
N ILE A 703 21.25 -49.13 2.91
CA ILE A 703 22.06 -47.99 3.44
C ILE A 703 21.88 -46.72 2.68
N GLY A 704 21.31 -46.74 1.46
CA GLY A 704 21.08 -45.53 0.70
C GLY A 704 20.33 -45.77 -0.59
N MET A 705 19.76 -44.70 -1.10
CA MET A 705 19.02 -44.59 -2.36
C MET A 705 19.59 -43.42 -3.19
N GLN A 706 19.92 -43.64 -4.47
CA GLN A 706 20.40 -42.63 -5.36
C GLN A 706 19.60 -42.66 -6.68
N LYS A 707 19.54 -41.51 -7.37
CA LYS A 707 18.93 -41.35 -8.70
C LYS A 707 20.00 -41.46 -9.75
N ALA A 708 19.72 -42.08 -10.88
CA ALA A 708 20.73 -42.27 -11.97
C ALA A 708 21.23 -40.95 -12.56
N SER A 709 20.39 -39.89 -12.49
CA SER A 709 20.76 -38.53 -12.91
C SER A 709 21.83 -37.86 -12.06
N GLN A 710 22.16 -38.41 -10.88
CA GLN A 710 23.09 -37.76 -9.93
C GLN A 710 24.58 -37.99 -10.23
N GLY A 711 24.95 -38.72 -11.26
CA GLY A 711 26.31 -38.93 -11.73
C GLY A 711 26.52 -40.26 -12.46
N GLU A 712 27.68 -40.41 -13.09
CA GLU A 712 28.05 -41.57 -13.92
C GLU A 712 28.75 -42.69 -13.15
N HIS A 713 29.18 -42.42 -11.90
CA HIS A 713 29.96 -43.37 -11.13
C HIS A 713 29.35 -43.65 -9.77
N PHE A 714 29.30 -44.93 -9.40
CA PHE A 714 29.03 -45.40 -8.05
C PHE A 714 30.22 -45.18 -7.14
N LEU A 715 30.12 -44.30 -6.19
CA LEU A 715 31.03 -44.20 -5.08
C LEU A 715 30.52 -45.11 -3.93
N LEU A 716 31.34 -46.06 -3.56
CA LEU A 716 31.06 -46.96 -2.41
C LEU A 716 32.17 -46.80 -1.39
N VAL A 717 31.83 -46.57 -0.13
CA VAL A 717 32.77 -46.38 0.96
C VAL A 717 32.44 -47.35 2.08
N SER A 718 33.44 -47.99 2.63
CA SER A 718 33.31 -48.94 3.71
C SER A 718 33.73 -48.35 5.07
N GLU A 719 33.27 -48.97 6.17
CA GLU A 719 33.49 -48.50 7.54
C GLU A 719 34.98 -48.33 7.92
N LYS A 720 35.88 -49.11 7.31
CA LYS A 720 37.33 -49.08 7.58
C LYS A 720 38.10 -48.22 6.60
N GLY A 721 37.46 -47.24 5.93
CA GLY A 721 38.11 -46.26 5.11
C GLY A 721 38.51 -46.73 3.71
N TYR A 722 38.04 -47.87 3.21
CA TYR A 722 38.23 -48.30 1.82
C TYR A 722 37.07 -47.89 0.94
N GLY A 723 37.36 -47.50 -0.29
CA GLY A 723 36.30 -47.13 -1.24
C GLY A 723 36.75 -47.25 -2.68
N LYS A 724 35.82 -47.12 -3.60
CA LYS A 724 36.04 -47.21 -5.04
C LYS A 724 34.98 -46.45 -5.81
N LEU A 725 35.32 -46.11 -7.03
CA LEU A 725 34.38 -45.72 -8.06
C LEU A 725 34.05 -46.97 -8.92
N THR A 726 32.82 -47.12 -9.37
CA THR A 726 32.39 -48.14 -10.36
C THR A 726 31.43 -47.47 -11.36
N ASP A 727 31.68 -47.68 -12.64
CA ASP A 727 30.84 -47.12 -13.71
C ASP A 727 29.39 -47.64 -13.60
N LYS A 728 28.39 -46.75 -13.73
CA LYS A 728 27.02 -47.17 -13.61
C LYS A 728 26.56 -48.14 -14.71
N SER A 729 27.22 -48.14 -15.91
CA SER A 729 26.95 -49.08 -16.98
C SER A 729 27.21 -50.55 -16.61
N CYS A 730 28.00 -50.79 -15.54
CA CYS A 730 28.18 -52.09 -14.98
C CYS A 730 26.96 -52.71 -14.31
N PHE A 731 25.91 -51.89 -14.08
CA PHE A 731 24.63 -52.34 -13.52
C PHE A 731 23.60 -52.44 -14.65
N LYS A 732 22.61 -53.30 -14.47
CA LYS A 732 21.51 -53.51 -15.40
C LYS A 732 20.22 -53.33 -14.67
N ALA A 733 19.31 -52.57 -15.23
CA ALA A 733 17.98 -52.42 -14.72
C ALA A 733 17.29 -53.78 -14.53
N GLN A 734 16.67 -53.97 -13.40
CA GLN A 734 15.96 -55.16 -12.98
C GLN A 734 14.54 -54.87 -12.58
N ALA A 735 13.68 -55.85 -12.54
CA ALA A 735 12.37 -55.71 -11.95
C ALA A 735 12.47 -55.41 -10.45
N ARG A 736 11.73 -54.39 -9.96
CA ARG A 736 11.64 -54.00 -8.57
C ARG A 736 11.35 -55.21 -7.65
N GLY A 737 11.95 -55.24 -6.48
CA GLY A 737 11.78 -56.32 -5.47
C GLY A 737 12.62 -57.59 -5.70
N GLY A 738 13.59 -57.53 -6.64
CA GLY A 738 14.62 -58.50 -6.85
C GLY A 738 15.66 -58.60 -5.74
N LYS A 739 16.63 -59.54 -5.81
CA LYS A 739 17.75 -59.64 -4.86
C LYS A 739 18.90 -58.65 -5.19
N GLY A 740 18.85 -58.03 -6.38
CA GLY A 740 19.93 -57.20 -6.84
C GLY A 740 21.18 -57.98 -7.24
N ILE A 741 22.27 -57.24 -7.55
CA ILE A 741 23.56 -57.76 -7.95
C ILE A 741 24.64 -57.28 -7.00
N ARG A 742 25.74 -58.01 -6.88
CA ARG A 742 26.84 -57.64 -6.00
C ARG A 742 27.57 -56.40 -6.56
N CYS A 743 27.68 -55.34 -5.75
CA CYS A 743 28.32 -54.08 -6.09
C CYS A 743 29.67 -53.87 -5.37
N TYR A 744 29.93 -54.61 -4.28
CA TYR A 744 31.16 -54.52 -3.49
C TYR A 744 31.51 -55.91 -2.91
N LYS A 745 32.84 -56.19 -2.86
CA LYS A 745 33.35 -57.43 -2.20
C LYS A 745 33.76 -57.07 -0.77
N ILE A 746 32.91 -57.41 0.19
CA ILE A 746 33.21 -57.23 1.61
C ILE A 746 34.23 -58.24 2.10
N THR A 747 35.20 -57.77 2.89
CA THR A 747 36.25 -58.56 3.51
C THR A 747 36.47 -58.06 4.95
N GLU A 748 37.11 -58.86 5.80
CA GLU A 748 37.45 -58.45 7.17
C GLU A 748 38.27 -57.15 7.19
N LYS A 749 39.03 -56.91 6.14
CA LYS A 749 39.88 -55.70 5.96
C LYS A 749 39.11 -54.46 5.69
N THR A 750 37.99 -54.55 4.95
CA THR A 750 37.18 -53.42 4.53
C THR A 750 36.04 -53.14 5.47
N GLY A 751 35.48 -54.17 6.09
CA GLY A 751 34.20 -54.06 6.83
C GLY A 751 33.02 -53.87 5.91
N ASP A 752 31.89 -53.53 6.50
CA ASP A 752 30.60 -53.30 5.80
C ASP A 752 30.57 -51.92 5.05
N ILE A 753 29.67 -51.76 4.10
CA ILE A 753 29.46 -50.47 3.41
C ILE A 753 28.73 -49.52 4.30
N VAL A 754 29.22 -48.27 4.41
CA VAL A 754 28.56 -47.18 5.18
C VAL A 754 28.15 -46.01 4.32
N GLY A 755 28.72 -45.82 3.14
CA GLY A 755 28.42 -44.72 2.25
C GLY A 755 28.22 -45.15 0.80
N PHE A 756 27.13 -44.62 0.19
CA PHE A 756 26.81 -44.79 -1.22
C PHE A 756 26.40 -43.45 -1.79
N LYS A 757 27.07 -43.02 -2.85
CA LYS A 757 26.71 -41.82 -3.64
C LYS A 757 26.92 -42.10 -5.12
N LEU A 758 26.09 -41.49 -6.00
CA LEU A 758 26.35 -41.34 -7.43
C LEU A 758 27.01 -39.99 -7.69
N CYS A 759 28.09 -39.96 -8.44
CA CYS A 759 28.87 -38.74 -8.65
C CYS A 759 29.72 -38.82 -9.94
N ASP A 760 30.13 -37.64 -10.43
CA ASP A 760 31.10 -37.50 -11.51
C ASP A 760 32.52 -37.38 -10.95
N LYS A 761 33.53 -37.59 -11.79
CA LYS A 761 34.91 -37.62 -11.34
C LYS A 761 35.50 -36.26 -11.02
N ASP A 762 34.89 -35.20 -11.52
CA ASP A 762 35.26 -33.81 -11.32
C ASP A 762 34.83 -33.24 -9.97
N ARG A 763 34.12 -34.03 -9.16
CA ARG A 763 33.58 -33.62 -7.87
C ARG A 763 34.50 -33.93 -6.69
N GLU A 764 34.28 -33.23 -5.59
CA GLU A 764 34.99 -33.45 -4.33
C GLU A 764 34.11 -34.15 -3.29
N LEU A 765 34.74 -34.92 -2.48
CA LEU A 765 34.13 -35.75 -1.42
C LEU A 765 34.66 -35.36 -0.05
N LEU A 766 33.73 -35.28 0.91
CA LEU A 766 34.03 -35.20 2.34
C LEU A 766 33.77 -36.56 2.98
N LEU A 767 34.78 -37.15 3.61
CA LEU A 767 34.62 -38.30 4.49
C LEU A 767 34.74 -37.82 5.92
N ILE A 768 33.83 -38.28 6.77
CA ILE A 768 33.71 -37.86 8.17
C ILE A 768 33.77 -39.10 9.04
N THR A 769 34.64 -39.11 10.04
CA THR A 769 34.73 -40.21 11.02
C THR A 769 33.83 -39.99 12.23
N THR A 770 33.59 -41.03 13.00
CA THR A 770 32.88 -40.97 14.29
C THR A 770 33.50 -40.04 15.31
N GLU A 771 34.77 -39.70 15.19
CA GLU A 771 35.45 -38.71 16.04
C GLU A 771 35.42 -37.29 15.48
N GLY A 772 34.69 -37.05 14.38
CA GLY A 772 34.58 -35.75 13.75
C GLY A 772 35.78 -35.31 12.91
N ILE A 773 36.69 -36.24 12.60
CA ILE A 773 37.82 -35.99 11.68
C ILE A 773 37.28 -35.98 10.26
N MET A 774 37.52 -34.90 9.53
CA MET A 774 37.06 -34.73 8.14
C MET A 774 38.24 -34.72 7.17
N ILE A 775 38.12 -35.46 6.06
CA ILE A 775 39.04 -35.38 4.94
C ILE A 775 38.30 -35.03 3.67
N ARG A 776 38.85 -34.09 2.89
CA ARG A 776 38.31 -33.69 1.57
C ARG A 776 39.19 -34.34 0.49
N ILE A 777 38.56 -35.11 -0.39
CA ILE A 777 39.23 -35.88 -1.44
C ILE A 777 38.60 -35.52 -2.78
N ASN A 778 39.47 -35.27 -3.80
CA ASN A 778 39.05 -35.16 -5.17
C ASN A 778 38.81 -36.55 -5.76
N LEU A 779 37.66 -36.75 -6.40
CA LEU A 779 37.23 -38.07 -6.92
C LEU A 779 38.03 -38.51 -8.14
N ASP A 780 38.71 -37.61 -8.86
CA ASP A 780 39.64 -37.94 -9.96
C ASP A 780 40.78 -38.89 -9.49
N LYS A 781 41.13 -38.86 -8.20
CA LYS A 781 42.19 -39.71 -7.59
C LYS A 781 41.69 -41.06 -7.07
N VAL A 782 40.39 -41.27 -7.10
CA VAL A 782 39.80 -42.54 -6.65
C VAL A 782 39.73 -43.49 -7.84
N SER A 783 40.25 -44.67 -7.68
CA SER A 783 40.29 -45.67 -8.76
C SER A 783 38.92 -46.15 -9.17
N VAL A 784 38.66 -46.18 -10.50
CA VAL A 784 37.49 -46.83 -11.08
C VAL A 784 37.76 -48.34 -11.18
N LEU A 785 36.98 -49.10 -10.46
CA LEU A 785 37.15 -50.56 -10.34
C LEU A 785 35.88 -51.30 -10.69
N GLY A 786 36.03 -52.55 -11.12
CA GLY A 786 34.90 -53.36 -11.41
C GLY A 786 34.03 -53.70 -10.19
N ARG A 787 32.75 -54.06 -10.47
CA ARG A 787 31.71 -54.27 -9.51
C ARG A 787 32.09 -55.18 -8.30
N ASN A 788 32.75 -56.32 -8.51
CA ASN A 788 33.06 -57.32 -7.47
C ASN A 788 34.49 -57.12 -6.92
N THR A 789 34.87 -55.90 -6.52
CA THR A 789 36.18 -55.60 -5.91
C THR A 789 35.98 -54.91 -4.56
N SER A 790 37.04 -54.89 -3.73
CA SER A 790 37.01 -54.38 -2.34
C SER A 790 37.47 -52.92 -2.22
N GLY A 791 37.77 -52.24 -3.34
CA GLY A 791 38.22 -50.85 -3.31
C GLY A 791 39.66 -50.62 -2.90
N VAL A 792 40.06 -49.34 -2.83
CA VAL A 792 41.35 -48.84 -2.40
C VAL A 792 41.20 -48.07 -1.08
N LYS A 793 42.29 -47.82 -0.36
CA LYS A 793 42.25 -47.07 0.88
C LYS A 793 42.06 -45.60 0.55
N LEU A 794 40.98 -44.98 1.01
CA LEU A 794 40.66 -43.56 0.84
C LEU A 794 41.06 -42.72 2.03
N MET A 795 40.95 -43.31 3.24
CA MET A 795 41.33 -42.65 4.49
C MET A 795 42.07 -43.62 5.37
N ASP A 796 43.13 -43.16 6.03
CA ASP A 796 43.83 -43.95 7.05
C ASP A 796 43.13 -43.74 8.39
N ILE A 797 42.52 -44.85 8.87
CA ILE A 797 41.85 -44.87 10.16
C ILE A 797 42.70 -45.64 11.13
N ASP A 798 42.94 -45.06 12.31
CA ASP A 798 43.75 -45.67 13.36
C ASP A 798 43.12 -46.98 13.81
N LYS A 799 43.90 -48.03 13.82
CA LYS A 799 43.45 -49.40 14.15
C LYS A 799 43.28 -49.62 15.64
N ASP A 800 43.86 -48.77 16.45
CA ASP A 800 43.84 -48.89 17.90
C ASP A 800 42.67 -48.19 18.54
N THR A 801 41.96 -47.32 17.76
CA THR A 801 40.73 -46.68 18.14
C THR A 801 39.58 -47.32 17.36
N ASN A 802 38.39 -47.51 18.01
CA ASN A 802 37.18 -48.02 17.35
C ASN A 802 36.59 -47.02 16.35
N THR A 803 37.39 -46.17 15.75
CA THR A 803 37.00 -45.12 14.80
C THR A 803 36.58 -45.73 13.48
N VAL A 804 35.44 -45.39 12.98
CA VAL A 804 34.92 -45.78 11.66
C VAL A 804 34.48 -44.58 10.88
N ILE A 805 34.30 -44.68 9.54
CA ILE A 805 33.66 -43.67 8.74
C ILE A 805 32.19 -43.62 9.10
N ALA A 806 31.71 -42.45 9.47
CA ALA A 806 30.35 -42.19 9.90
C ALA A 806 29.50 -41.63 8.76
N SER A 807 30.00 -40.72 7.94
CA SER A 807 29.27 -40.04 6.86
C SER A 807 30.13 -39.75 5.64
N VAL A 808 29.45 -39.66 4.50
CA VAL A 808 30.01 -39.36 3.17
C VAL A 808 29.16 -38.28 2.50
N ALA A 809 29.75 -37.07 2.33
CA ALA A 809 29.07 -35.93 1.74
C ALA A 809 29.72 -35.45 0.45
N LYS A 810 28.89 -34.97 -0.53
CA LYS A 810 29.40 -34.28 -1.74
C LYS A 810 29.58 -32.78 -1.47
N VAL A 811 30.60 -32.17 -1.99
CA VAL A 811 30.79 -30.73 -2.05
C VAL A 811 30.17 -30.22 -3.36
N ARG A 812 29.23 -29.22 -3.29
CA ARG A 812 28.70 -28.53 -4.47
C ARG A 812 29.67 -27.39 -4.88
N GLU A 813 29.90 -27.26 -6.17
CA GLU A 813 30.48 -26.03 -6.75
C GLU A 813 29.40 -24.93 -6.78
N THR A 814 29.82 -23.70 -6.47
CA THR A 814 29.04 -22.49 -6.74
C THR A 814 29.04 -22.25 -8.26
N GLU A 815 27.84 -22.04 -8.84
CA GLU A 815 27.64 -21.66 -10.25
C GLU A 815 28.08 -20.19 -10.49
N ASN A 816 29.37 -19.86 -10.37
CA ASN A 816 29.89 -18.51 -10.64
C ASN A 816 31.31 -18.56 -11.18
N GLU A 817 31.53 -19.24 -12.32
CA GLU A 817 32.79 -19.13 -13.06
C GLU A 817 32.62 -18.91 -14.59
N GLU A 818 31.44 -18.70 -15.13
CA GLU A 818 31.29 -18.44 -16.58
C GLU A 818 31.06 -16.96 -16.94
N GLU A 819 30.96 -16.03 -15.99
CA GLU A 819 30.80 -14.58 -16.29
C GLU A 819 32.10 -13.75 -16.06
N SER A 820 33.18 -14.31 -15.54
CA SER A 820 34.41 -13.54 -15.25
C SER A 820 35.50 -13.63 -16.33
N GLU A 821 35.40 -14.50 -17.34
CA GLU A 821 36.36 -14.55 -18.46
C GLU A 821 36.02 -13.65 -19.65
N GLU A 822 34.79 -13.13 -19.78
CA GLU A 822 34.44 -12.16 -20.85
C GLU A 822 34.71 -10.69 -20.46
N VAL A 823 34.93 -10.37 -19.18
CA VAL A 823 35.19 -8.97 -18.74
C VAL A 823 36.70 -8.65 -18.68
N GLU A 824 37.59 -9.61 -18.49
CA GLU A 824 39.04 -9.36 -18.57
C GLU A 824 39.60 -9.24 -19.99
N GLY A 825 38.86 -9.61 -21.02
CA GLY A 825 39.21 -9.45 -22.43
C GLY A 825 38.93 -8.06 -23.00
N SER A 826 38.02 -7.30 -22.40
CA SER A 826 37.66 -5.96 -22.90
C SER A 826 38.39 -4.81 -22.20
N GLU A 827 38.89 -4.99 -20.98
CA GLU A 827 39.66 -3.94 -20.29
C GLU A 827 41.14 -3.87 -20.72
N LYS A 828 41.68 -4.91 -21.38
CA LYS A 828 43.02 -4.85 -21.93
C LYS A 828 43.11 -4.27 -23.33
N ALA A 829 42.01 -4.08 -24.03
CA ALA A 829 41.97 -3.45 -25.34
C ALA A 829 41.80 -1.91 -25.29
N GLU A 830 41.24 -1.37 -24.19
CA GLU A 830 41.04 0.10 -24.02
C GLU A 830 42.21 0.79 -23.33
N LEU A 831 43.20 0.06 -22.76
CA LEU A 831 44.37 0.65 -22.10
C LEU A 831 45.57 0.81 -23.05
N ILE A 832 45.50 0.41 -24.31
CA ILE A 832 46.57 0.57 -25.33
C ILE A 832 46.32 1.77 -26.26
N GLU A 833 45.14 2.37 -26.31
CA GLU A 833 44.83 3.54 -27.15
C GLU A 833 44.92 4.90 -26.43
N THR A 834 45.27 4.96 -25.15
CA THR A 834 45.36 6.23 -24.38
C THR A 834 46.77 6.65 -23.98
N GLU A 835 47.85 5.94 -24.37
CA GLU A 835 49.24 6.34 -24.08
C GLU A 835 49.98 7.00 -25.25
N GLU A 836 49.40 7.24 -26.41
CA GLU A 836 50.08 7.89 -27.55
C GLU A 836 49.70 9.36 -27.84
N ILE A 837 48.99 10.07 -26.95
CA ILE A 837 48.74 11.51 -27.13
C ILE A 837 49.05 12.27 -25.83
N GLN A 838 50.30 12.27 -25.40
CA GLN A 838 50.82 13.28 -24.47
C GLN A 838 52.33 13.41 -24.58
N GLU A 839 52.79 13.90 -25.73
CA GLU A 839 54.08 14.58 -25.85
C GLU A 839 53.99 15.54 -27.04
N THR A 840 53.61 16.77 -26.84
CA THR A 840 54.10 17.99 -27.50
C THR A 840 53.29 19.21 -27.05
N GLY A 841 53.96 20.17 -26.49
CA GLY A 841 53.51 21.56 -26.49
C GLY A 841 53.52 22.26 -25.14
N GLU A 842 54.72 22.52 -24.63
CA GLU A 842 54.97 23.63 -23.67
C GLU A 842 54.78 24.98 -24.29
N SER A 843 54.47 25.93 -23.40
CA SER A 843 54.70 27.41 -23.40
C SER A 843 53.64 28.26 -24.11
N THR A 844 52.93 29.13 -23.40
CA THR A 844 53.26 30.55 -23.11
C THR A 844 52.15 31.22 -22.31
N GLU A 845 52.58 31.73 -21.22
CA GLU A 845 52.27 32.96 -20.49
C GLU A 845 51.08 33.89 -20.85
N GLU A 846 50.45 34.31 -19.79
CA GLU A 846 50.10 35.66 -19.33
C GLU A 846 48.79 36.33 -19.77
N ASN A 847 48.09 36.80 -18.71
CA ASN A 847 47.34 38.05 -18.56
C ASN A 847 45.91 38.16 -19.13
N SER A 848 44.91 38.09 -18.31
CA SER A 848 44.14 39.23 -17.71
C SER A 848 43.02 38.68 -16.87
#